data_69b5fde4a13d48de1c67f6d74f87896f
#
_entry.id   69b5fde4a13d48de1c67f6d74f87896f
#
_cell.length_a   1.000
_cell.length_b   1.000
_cell.length_c   1.000
_cell.angle_alpha   90.00
_cell.angle_beta   90.00
_cell.angle_gamma   90.00
#
_symmetry.space_group_name_H-M   'P 1'
#
loop_
_entity.id
_entity.type
_entity.pdbx_description
1 polymer ?
#
loop_
_entity_poly.entity_id
_entity_poly.type
_entity_poly.pdbx_seq_one_letter_code
_entity_poly.pdbx_strand_id
1 'polypeptide(L)'
;MDIDFSSEKLINVDLEQTMKTSFIQYSMSVITARALPDVRDGLKPVHRRIIYTMNDAGNTADKPFRKCAYTVGEVLGKYHPHGDASVYDALVRLAQDFSLRYPLIDGHGNFGSVDGDPAAAYRYTEARLAKISNEMVQDIGKKVVDFTTNYDDKLQEPVVLPSRFPNLLVNGSNGIAVGMATNIPPHNLGEVIDALMLMIDNPDVSIEELMTQIQGPDFPTGGIIMGYSGIRSAYYTGRGKIILRGRANIVEENNQTRIIIDEIPYMVNKARLLMSIGDLVRDKRIEGISVVRDESDRNGMRVVIELKRDANANVVLNKLYSYTQLQDTVGVIMLALVNGQPKILTLKECLEYYLDFQVDVITRRTKYDLEKALEREHILEGFIIAIDFIDEVIAILRSSKNIQEGKERLIERFKDIDVSSTGFFDKGTYSLSEAQADAIVQMRLGALTGMEKSKVIDELHEKRALIKEMREILADHNKLLHVIGDELSVIKKKYNDARRTKIVPVSGEVDIEDLIPEEDCVVTYTNIGYIKRQPVELYNIQKRGGKGVSGMKQRDEDFVENMFISSSHENILFITNQGNMYRLKCYEIPEGSKQSRGMNIVNLLQLNEGERVAAMMTTHDFEDNKYFICVTKNGIVKRTNLSEYRNVRKKGLRAVTLAEGDEIASAFLTEGDCKILTATRNGAAICFDENDCRPMSRQARGVKAIKLRDEDYVVGATKVFDPTATILTVTDKGMGRRCAVDSYRLQRRGGLGLKNYKVGDEKGYVCGIRTLGPDDDVILISTDGIIIRFRANDMRVMGRSATGVRVMRLGEESRVASFTRTQHDDSESTEEIENVSDEEIQASLNEDASEVIESDTAPDDDNIEDNAENSDVKSDEGTEE
;
A
#
# COMPACT_ATOMS: atom_id res chain seq x y z
N MET A 1 13.67 4.74 59.77
CA MET A 1 14.55 5.49 58.85
C MET A 1 13.63 6.43 58.10
N ASP A 2 13.60 7.68 58.55
CA ASP A 2 12.89 8.71 57.81
C ASP A 2 13.66 9.00 56.53
N ILE A 3 13.05 8.73 55.37
CA ILE A 3 13.64 9.05 54.10
C ILE A 3 13.43 10.55 53.86
N ASP A 4 14.52 11.32 53.85
CA ASP A 4 14.48 12.76 53.59
C ASP A 4 14.24 13.01 52.08
N PHE A 5 13.04 13.41 51.72
CA PHE A 5 12.63 13.76 50.35
C PHE A 5 12.95 15.23 49.97
N SER A 6 13.64 15.98 50.80
CA SER A 6 13.91 17.42 50.58
C SER A 6 14.81 17.71 49.37
N SER A 7 15.46 16.69 48.80
CA SER A 7 16.32 16.80 47.62
C SER A 7 15.69 16.27 46.33
N GLU A 8 14.46 15.78 46.37
CA GLU A 8 13.76 15.25 45.18
C GLU A 8 13.28 16.40 44.29
N LYS A 9 13.65 16.32 43.02
CA LYS A 9 13.17 17.22 41.97
C LYS A 9 11.86 16.68 41.43
N LEU A 10 10.72 17.20 41.91
CA LEU A 10 9.40 16.89 41.34
C LEU A 10 9.28 17.53 39.96
N ILE A 11 9.11 16.66 38.94
CA ILE A 11 8.84 17.10 37.57
C ILE A 11 7.38 16.76 37.29
N ASN A 12 6.56 17.76 37.05
CA ASN A 12 5.20 17.57 36.60
C ASN A 12 5.22 17.05 35.15
N VAL A 13 4.72 15.86 34.94
CA VAL A 13 4.61 15.20 33.61
C VAL A 13 3.14 15.09 33.27
N ASP A 14 2.76 15.63 32.13
CA ASP A 14 1.42 15.39 31.56
C ASP A 14 1.31 13.92 31.12
N LEU A 15 0.47 13.17 31.80
CA LEU A 15 0.26 11.74 31.57
C LEU A 15 -0.27 11.49 30.14
N GLU A 16 -1.22 12.29 29.69
CA GLU A 16 -1.83 12.15 28.35
C GLU A 16 -0.79 12.39 27.26
N GLN A 17 -0.01 13.46 27.36
CA GLN A 17 1.03 13.79 26.40
C GLN A 17 2.15 12.74 26.37
N THR A 18 2.56 12.26 27.54
CA THR A 18 3.59 11.22 27.67
C THR A 18 3.13 9.90 27.08
N MET A 19 1.89 9.49 27.39
CA MET A 19 1.28 8.26 26.84
C MET A 19 1.16 8.37 25.32
N LYS A 20 0.68 9.49 24.77
CA LYS A 20 0.59 9.70 23.31
C LYS A 20 1.96 9.59 22.63
N THR A 21 2.96 10.26 23.16
CA THR A 21 4.32 10.27 22.60
C THR A 21 4.93 8.88 22.66
N SER A 22 4.87 8.20 23.81
CA SER A 22 5.41 6.85 23.98
C SER A 22 4.70 5.82 23.12
N PHE A 23 3.36 5.92 22.99
CA PHE A 23 2.58 5.03 22.11
C PHE A 23 2.93 5.21 20.64
N ILE A 24 3.11 6.45 20.17
CA ILE A 24 3.55 6.75 18.79
C ILE A 24 4.93 6.16 18.55
N GLN A 25 5.89 6.38 19.45
CA GLN A 25 7.26 5.85 19.32
C GLN A 25 7.27 4.32 19.32
N TYR A 26 6.52 3.69 20.21
CA TYR A 26 6.37 2.24 20.22
C TYR A 26 5.73 1.72 18.92
N SER A 27 4.65 2.36 18.47
CA SER A 27 3.95 1.97 17.23
C SER A 27 4.87 2.08 16.02
N MET A 28 5.64 3.17 15.89
CA MET A 28 6.62 3.34 14.83
C MET A 28 7.70 2.26 14.89
N SER A 29 8.24 1.96 16.07
CA SER A 29 9.24 0.90 16.22
C SER A 29 8.70 -0.48 15.82
N VAL A 30 7.46 -0.82 16.22
CA VAL A 30 6.82 -2.10 15.83
C VAL A 30 6.59 -2.17 14.33
N ILE A 31 6.17 -1.08 13.70
CA ILE A 31 5.91 -1.00 12.26
C ILE A 31 7.20 -1.15 11.47
N THR A 32 8.22 -0.33 11.78
CA THR A 32 9.43 -0.22 10.94
C THR A 32 10.50 -1.25 11.28
N ALA A 33 10.61 -1.66 12.56
CA ALA A 33 11.72 -2.48 13.04
C ALA A 33 11.32 -3.89 13.55
N ARG A 34 10.06 -4.33 13.38
CA ARG A 34 9.63 -5.64 13.89
C ARG A 34 8.69 -6.43 12.98
N ALA A 35 7.51 -5.85 12.63
CA ALA A 35 6.39 -6.64 12.12
C ALA A 35 6.31 -6.70 10.60
N LEU A 36 6.72 -5.65 9.88
CA LEU A 36 6.56 -5.54 8.45
C LEU A 36 7.84 -5.91 7.69
N PRO A 37 7.71 -6.55 6.51
CA PRO A 37 8.84 -6.83 5.62
C PRO A 37 9.22 -5.58 4.82
N ASP A 38 10.50 -5.47 4.45
CA ASP A 38 10.96 -4.51 3.45
C ASP A 38 10.61 -5.02 2.04
N VAL A 39 10.16 -4.13 1.14
CA VAL A 39 9.74 -4.51 -0.22
C VAL A 39 10.89 -5.08 -1.04
N ARG A 40 12.13 -4.65 -0.77
CA ARG A 40 13.34 -4.99 -1.53
C ARG A 40 13.82 -6.43 -1.31
N ASP A 41 13.86 -6.89 -0.05
CA ASP A 41 14.35 -8.25 0.28
C ASP A 41 13.26 -9.16 0.87
N GLY A 42 12.06 -8.64 1.12
CA GLY A 42 10.93 -9.40 1.66
C GLY A 42 11.10 -9.90 3.09
N LEU A 43 12.09 -9.41 3.82
CA LEU A 43 12.44 -9.89 5.14
C LEU A 43 12.03 -8.91 6.24
N LYS A 44 11.61 -9.46 7.39
CA LYS A 44 11.55 -8.72 8.65
C LYS A 44 12.97 -8.59 9.23
N PRO A 45 13.23 -7.59 10.10
CA PRO A 45 14.56 -7.41 10.69
C PRO A 45 15.16 -8.67 11.35
N VAL A 46 14.35 -9.44 12.09
CA VAL A 46 14.83 -10.69 12.72
C VAL A 46 15.28 -11.74 11.70
N HIS A 47 14.53 -11.92 10.60
CA HIS A 47 14.88 -12.87 9.54
C HIS A 47 16.16 -12.45 8.82
N ARG A 48 16.29 -11.15 8.50
CA ARG A 48 17.48 -10.57 7.87
C ARG A 48 18.71 -10.77 8.74
N ARG A 49 18.61 -10.50 10.04
CA ARG A 49 19.70 -10.70 11.00
C ARG A 49 20.10 -12.16 11.13
N ILE A 50 19.17 -13.11 11.12
CA ILE A 50 19.48 -14.55 11.15
C ILE A 50 20.28 -14.95 9.91
N ILE A 51 19.79 -14.60 8.71
CA ILE A 51 20.45 -14.98 7.44
C ILE A 51 21.84 -14.34 7.35
N TYR A 52 21.95 -13.05 7.69
CA TYR A 52 23.20 -12.32 7.68
C TYR A 52 24.21 -12.92 8.67
N THR A 53 23.79 -13.19 9.91
CA THR A 53 24.67 -13.81 10.94
C THR A 53 25.15 -15.18 10.52
N MET A 54 24.28 -16.02 9.93
CA MET A 54 24.68 -17.35 9.45
C MET A 54 25.71 -17.25 8.32
N ASN A 55 25.56 -16.27 7.41
CA ASN A 55 26.52 -16.01 6.35
C ASN A 55 27.86 -15.48 6.90
N ASP A 56 27.82 -14.50 7.81
CA ASP A 56 29.01 -13.91 8.46
C ASP A 56 29.81 -14.97 9.25
N ALA A 57 29.10 -15.87 9.93
CA ALA A 57 29.71 -17.00 10.64
C ALA A 57 30.17 -18.14 9.70
N GLY A 58 30.00 -18.04 8.38
CA GLY A 58 30.34 -19.07 7.41
C GLY A 58 29.51 -20.35 7.55
N ASN A 59 28.27 -20.26 8.04
CA ASN A 59 27.34 -21.38 8.15
C ASN A 59 26.48 -21.51 6.87
N THR A 60 27.17 -21.69 5.74
CA THR A 60 26.59 -21.70 4.39
C THR A 60 26.17 -23.14 3.99
N ALA A 61 25.45 -23.24 2.87
CA ALA A 61 24.85 -24.50 2.39
C ALA A 61 25.87 -25.62 2.07
N ASP A 62 27.11 -25.27 1.80
CA ASP A 62 28.22 -26.18 1.51
C ASP A 62 28.94 -26.68 2.77
N LYS A 63 28.63 -26.13 3.93
CA LYS A 63 29.27 -26.47 5.22
C LYS A 63 28.44 -27.46 6.02
N PRO A 64 29.07 -28.17 6.99
CA PRO A 64 28.35 -29.03 7.93
C PRO A 64 27.31 -28.24 8.73
N PHE A 65 26.25 -28.92 9.16
CA PHE A 65 25.26 -28.37 10.08
C PHE A 65 25.89 -27.93 11.40
N ARG A 66 25.39 -26.84 11.96
CA ARG A 66 25.75 -26.35 13.30
C ARG A 66 24.52 -26.33 14.21
N LYS A 67 24.73 -26.52 15.52
CA LYS A 67 23.64 -26.40 16.51
C LYS A 67 22.91 -25.05 16.38
N CYS A 68 21.58 -25.06 16.39
CA CYS A 68 20.78 -23.84 16.36
C CYS A 68 21.14 -22.89 17.51
N ALA A 69 21.52 -23.44 18.66
CA ALA A 69 22.01 -22.67 19.81
C ALA A 69 23.18 -21.73 19.46
N TYR A 70 24.11 -22.16 18.56
CA TYR A 70 25.19 -21.30 18.10
C TYR A 70 24.64 -20.07 17.32
N THR A 71 23.76 -20.32 16.34
CA THR A 71 23.19 -19.25 15.54
C THR A 71 22.34 -18.28 16.39
N VAL A 72 21.51 -18.82 17.29
CA VAL A 72 20.68 -18.00 18.19
C VAL A 72 21.57 -17.11 19.08
N GLY A 73 22.63 -17.70 19.68
CA GLY A 73 23.56 -16.94 20.52
C GLY A 73 24.30 -15.82 19.77
N GLU A 74 24.77 -16.08 18.55
CA GLU A 74 25.43 -15.08 17.69
C GLU A 74 24.47 -13.94 17.28
N VAL A 75 23.22 -14.27 16.91
CA VAL A 75 22.20 -13.26 16.57
C VAL A 75 21.89 -12.35 17.74
N LEU A 76 21.68 -12.95 18.93
CA LEU A 76 21.38 -12.18 20.16
C LEU A 76 22.54 -11.29 20.56
N GLY A 77 23.75 -11.83 20.58
CA GLY A 77 24.94 -11.09 21.03
C GLY A 77 25.36 -9.98 20.08
N LYS A 78 25.13 -10.14 18.77
CA LYS A 78 25.65 -9.21 17.77
C LYS A 78 24.61 -8.21 17.25
N TYR A 79 23.35 -8.63 17.03
CA TYR A 79 22.43 -7.83 16.21
C TYR A 79 21.01 -7.68 16.77
N HIS A 80 20.50 -8.64 17.57
CA HIS A 80 19.08 -8.68 17.95
C HIS A 80 18.85 -8.88 19.44
N PRO A 81 18.88 -7.81 20.28
CA PRO A 81 18.85 -7.90 21.73
C PRO A 81 17.42 -8.15 22.26
N HIS A 82 16.83 -9.30 21.90
CA HIS A 82 15.50 -9.75 22.32
C HIS A 82 15.55 -11.19 22.85
N GLY A 83 14.40 -11.78 23.23
CA GLY A 83 14.37 -13.14 23.78
C GLY A 83 14.85 -14.22 22.77
N ASP A 84 15.63 -15.20 23.27
CA ASP A 84 16.16 -16.34 22.51
C ASP A 84 15.08 -17.17 21.83
N ALA A 85 13.94 -17.39 22.51
CA ALA A 85 12.78 -18.10 21.97
C ALA A 85 12.27 -17.43 20.69
N SER A 86 12.18 -16.10 20.66
CA SER A 86 11.67 -15.37 19.48
C SER A 86 12.61 -15.50 18.26
N VAL A 87 13.92 -15.51 18.50
CA VAL A 87 14.93 -15.71 17.43
C VAL A 87 14.89 -17.15 16.93
N TYR A 88 14.76 -18.11 17.85
CA TYR A 88 14.67 -19.53 17.50
C TYR A 88 13.39 -19.85 16.72
N ASP A 89 12.25 -19.34 17.15
CA ASP A 89 10.95 -19.52 16.45
C ASP A 89 10.98 -18.93 15.03
N ALA A 90 11.65 -17.78 14.85
CA ALA A 90 11.86 -17.20 13.53
C ALA A 90 12.77 -18.10 12.66
N LEU A 91 13.86 -18.62 13.23
CA LEU A 91 14.77 -19.56 12.55
C LEU A 91 14.01 -20.83 12.15
N VAL A 92 13.21 -21.39 13.06
CA VAL A 92 12.40 -22.59 12.82
C VAL A 92 11.46 -22.38 11.64
N ARG A 93 10.75 -21.25 11.60
CA ARG A 93 9.85 -20.93 10.46
C ARG A 93 10.57 -20.84 9.13
N LEU A 94 11.80 -20.30 9.11
CA LEU A 94 12.60 -20.22 7.89
C LEU A 94 13.04 -21.59 7.37
N ALA A 95 12.99 -22.64 8.21
CA ALA A 95 13.35 -24.02 7.87
C ALA A 95 12.15 -24.93 7.54
N GLN A 96 10.90 -24.49 7.86
CA GLN A 96 9.69 -25.30 7.66
C GLN A 96 9.22 -25.26 6.21
N ASP A 97 9.16 -26.42 5.55
CA ASP A 97 8.73 -26.58 4.16
C ASP A 97 7.20 -26.45 3.97
N PHE A 98 6.43 -26.53 5.06
CA PHE A 98 5.00 -26.28 5.10
C PHE A 98 4.64 -24.81 5.45
N SER A 99 5.63 -24.02 5.90
CA SER A 99 5.46 -22.60 6.22
C SER A 99 5.98 -21.68 5.11
N LEU A 100 7.10 -22.04 4.48
CA LEU A 100 7.74 -21.28 3.39
C LEU A 100 7.69 -22.08 2.08
N ARG A 101 7.37 -21.38 0.99
CA ARG A 101 7.33 -22.02 -0.34
C ARG A 101 8.72 -22.45 -0.80
N TYR A 102 9.75 -21.65 -0.46
CA TYR A 102 11.16 -21.93 -0.67
C TYR A 102 11.92 -21.68 0.65
N PRO A 103 12.14 -22.71 1.48
CA PRO A 103 12.82 -22.57 2.76
C PRO A 103 14.20 -21.91 2.61
N LEU A 104 14.51 -20.98 3.51
CA LEU A 104 15.77 -20.24 3.52
C LEU A 104 16.83 -20.88 4.42
N ILE A 105 16.41 -21.77 5.29
CA ILE A 105 17.27 -22.53 6.21
C ILE A 105 17.08 -24.02 5.94
N ASP A 106 18.18 -24.76 5.90
CA ASP A 106 18.21 -26.20 5.86
C ASP A 106 18.37 -26.72 7.29
N GLY A 107 17.31 -27.35 7.82
CA GLY A 107 17.23 -27.83 9.19
C GLY A 107 17.46 -29.33 9.32
N HIS A 108 18.16 -29.75 10.38
CA HIS A 108 18.36 -31.15 10.73
C HIS A 108 17.87 -31.42 12.15
N GLY A 109 16.90 -32.33 12.29
CA GLY A 109 16.20 -32.62 13.54
C GLY A 109 14.71 -32.35 13.44
N ASN A 110 14.05 -32.20 14.59
CA ASN A 110 12.63 -31.89 14.64
C ASN A 110 12.41 -30.36 14.65
N PHE A 111 11.87 -29.82 13.54
CA PHE A 111 11.50 -28.41 13.35
C PHE A 111 9.97 -28.18 13.42
N GLY A 112 9.24 -29.10 14.08
CA GLY A 112 7.79 -29.03 14.16
C GLY A 112 7.09 -29.78 13.03
N SER A 113 5.77 -29.84 13.09
CA SER A 113 4.95 -30.54 12.11
C SER A 113 3.68 -29.74 11.74
N VAL A 114 2.99 -30.19 10.70
CA VAL A 114 1.67 -29.66 10.29
C VAL A 114 0.60 -29.94 11.36
N ASP A 115 0.84 -30.89 12.26
CA ASP A 115 -0.02 -31.17 13.42
C ASP A 115 0.09 -30.11 14.53
N GLY A 116 1.03 -29.19 14.40
CA GLY A 116 1.28 -28.12 15.35
C GLY A 116 2.18 -28.52 16.49
N ASP A 117 2.91 -29.64 16.35
CA ASP A 117 3.97 -30.01 17.29
C ASP A 117 5.05 -28.93 17.28
N PRO A 118 5.53 -28.51 18.45
CA PRO A 118 6.62 -27.55 18.54
C PRO A 118 7.94 -28.15 18.04
N ALA A 119 8.85 -27.31 17.57
CA ALA A 119 10.22 -27.73 17.31
C ALA A 119 10.92 -28.21 18.60
N ALA A 120 11.84 -29.14 18.47
CA ALA A 120 12.68 -29.52 19.59
C ALA A 120 13.57 -28.35 20.05
N ALA A 121 13.98 -28.33 21.34
CA ALA A 121 14.80 -27.23 21.84
C ALA A 121 16.07 -27.01 21.00
N TYR A 122 16.49 -25.75 20.83
CA TYR A 122 17.58 -25.33 19.93
C TYR A 122 18.93 -25.96 20.23
N ARG A 123 19.12 -26.56 21.41
CA ARG A 123 20.33 -27.36 21.75
C ARG A 123 20.39 -28.73 21.06
N TYR A 124 19.26 -29.25 20.59
CA TYR A 124 19.15 -30.54 19.90
C TYR A 124 19.16 -30.38 18.39
N THR A 125 18.50 -29.35 17.86
CA THR A 125 18.38 -29.09 16.42
C THR A 125 19.66 -28.49 15.85
N GLU A 126 19.88 -28.71 14.56
CA GLU A 126 20.99 -28.17 13.79
C GLU A 126 20.47 -27.47 12.54
N ALA A 127 21.18 -26.45 12.08
CA ALA A 127 20.80 -25.68 10.91
C ALA A 127 22.01 -25.17 10.13
N ARG A 128 21.80 -24.92 8.84
CA ARG A 128 22.68 -24.16 7.95
C ARG A 128 21.83 -23.38 6.95
N LEU A 129 22.42 -22.43 6.21
CA LEU A 129 21.71 -21.77 5.13
C LEU A 129 21.29 -22.77 4.06
N ALA A 130 20.08 -22.63 3.52
CA ALA A 130 19.65 -23.37 2.34
C ALA A 130 20.39 -22.87 1.09
N LYS A 131 20.45 -23.69 0.03
CA LYS A 131 21.15 -23.30 -1.22
C LYS A 131 20.62 -22.00 -1.83
N ILE A 132 19.31 -21.78 -1.79
CA ILE A 132 18.68 -20.56 -2.33
C ILE A 132 19.06 -19.32 -1.51
N SER A 133 19.36 -19.44 -0.22
CA SER A 133 19.73 -18.31 0.63
C SER A 133 21.09 -17.71 0.26
N ASN A 134 21.94 -18.45 -0.46
CA ASN A 134 23.17 -17.89 -1.01
C ASN A 134 22.85 -16.75 -2.00
N GLU A 135 21.74 -16.85 -2.74
CA GLU A 135 21.29 -15.80 -3.66
C GLU A 135 20.80 -14.54 -2.92
N MET A 136 20.37 -14.68 -1.64
CA MET A 136 19.99 -13.53 -0.80
C MET A 136 21.19 -12.68 -0.38
N VAL A 137 22.34 -13.28 -0.15
CA VAL A 137 23.53 -12.64 0.45
C VAL A 137 24.70 -12.50 -0.52
N GLN A 138 24.56 -12.96 -1.77
CA GLN A 138 25.61 -12.89 -2.76
C GLN A 138 26.06 -11.45 -2.99
N ASP A 139 27.36 -11.26 -3.14
CA ASP A 139 28.02 -9.97 -3.36
C ASP A 139 27.89 -8.93 -2.23
N ILE A 140 27.35 -9.30 -1.03
CA ILE A 140 27.17 -8.38 0.09
C ILE A 140 28.48 -7.67 0.50
N GLY A 141 29.63 -8.33 0.34
CA GLY A 141 30.97 -7.76 0.60
C GLY A 141 31.42 -6.71 -0.42
N LYS A 142 30.72 -6.54 -1.55
CA LYS A 142 31.03 -5.57 -2.61
C LYS A 142 30.32 -4.21 -2.44
N LYS A 143 29.86 -3.88 -1.24
CA LYS A 143 29.16 -2.62 -0.93
C LYS A 143 27.91 -2.36 -1.78
N VAL A 144 27.20 -3.44 -2.14
CA VAL A 144 25.99 -3.39 -2.99
C VAL A 144 24.76 -2.90 -2.24
N VAL A 145 24.77 -2.92 -0.91
CA VAL A 145 23.72 -2.42 -0.02
C VAL A 145 24.31 -1.54 1.08
N ASP A 146 23.47 -0.72 1.68
CA ASP A 146 23.87 0.13 2.79
C ASP A 146 23.93 -0.65 4.10
N PHE A 147 24.83 -0.24 4.98
CA PHE A 147 25.03 -0.78 6.32
C PHE A 147 24.70 0.28 7.35
N THR A 148 24.19 -0.14 8.48
CA THR A 148 23.94 0.70 9.67
C THR A 148 24.61 0.06 10.88
N THR A 149 24.80 0.86 11.95
CA THR A 149 25.30 0.32 13.21
C THR A 149 24.26 -0.58 13.86
N ASN A 150 24.74 -1.61 14.57
CA ASN A 150 23.90 -2.46 15.40
C ASN A 150 23.45 -1.72 16.68
N TYR A 151 22.70 -2.40 17.56
CA TYR A 151 22.09 -1.83 18.77
C TYR A 151 23.10 -1.23 19.79
N ASP A 152 24.38 -1.60 19.77
CA ASP A 152 25.43 -1.11 20.67
C ASP A 152 26.54 -0.31 19.95
N ASP A 153 26.33 0.06 18.70
CA ASP A 153 27.22 0.84 17.82
C ASP A 153 28.62 0.25 17.60
N LYS A 154 28.82 -1.06 17.89
CA LYS A 154 30.13 -1.71 17.72
C LYS A 154 30.29 -2.47 16.42
N LEU A 155 29.20 -2.97 15.85
CA LEU A 155 29.18 -3.74 14.62
C LEU A 155 28.28 -3.08 13.58
N GLN A 156 28.40 -3.51 12.35
CA GLN A 156 27.55 -3.08 11.25
C GLN A 156 26.62 -4.20 10.79
N GLU A 157 25.38 -3.88 10.52
CA GLU A 157 24.41 -4.78 9.92
C GLU A 157 23.85 -4.20 8.62
N PRO A 158 23.49 -5.04 7.63
CA PRO A 158 22.91 -4.55 6.38
C PRO A 158 21.48 -4.04 6.60
N VAL A 159 21.16 -2.89 6.02
CA VAL A 159 19.81 -2.34 6.03
C VAL A 159 18.84 -3.28 5.31
N VAL A 160 19.27 -3.86 4.19
CA VAL A 160 18.58 -4.90 3.41
C VAL A 160 19.62 -5.88 2.85
N LEU A 161 19.18 -7.09 2.50
CA LEU A 161 20.03 -8.04 1.78
C LEU A 161 19.95 -7.79 0.26
N PRO A 162 21.01 -8.12 -0.52
CA PRO A 162 21.01 -7.99 -1.99
C PRO A 162 19.86 -8.69 -2.70
N SER A 163 19.41 -9.83 -2.17
CA SER A 163 18.21 -10.59 -2.59
C SER A 163 18.04 -10.70 -4.10
N ARG A 164 18.84 -11.52 -4.77
CA ARG A 164 18.84 -11.70 -6.23
C ARG A 164 17.56 -12.36 -6.79
N PHE A 165 16.59 -12.69 -5.96
CA PHE A 165 15.25 -13.13 -6.35
C PHE A 165 14.19 -12.40 -5.52
N PRO A 166 12.96 -12.21 -6.03
CA PRO A 166 11.90 -11.40 -5.41
C PRO A 166 11.24 -12.11 -4.23
N ASN A 167 12.01 -12.25 -3.12
CA ASN A 167 11.62 -13.05 -1.95
C ASN A 167 10.28 -12.60 -1.32
N LEU A 168 9.93 -11.31 -1.37
CA LEU A 168 8.65 -10.80 -0.85
C LEU A 168 7.45 -11.53 -1.46
N LEU A 169 7.42 -11.72 -2.77
CA LEU A 169 6.34 -12.43 -3.46
C LEU A 169 6.54 -13.95 -3.42
N VAL A 170 7.78 -14.43 -3.56
CA VAL A 170 8.10 -15.86 -3.64
C VAL A 170 7.77 -16.58 -2.33
N ASN A 171 8.18 -16.07 -1.19
CA ASN A 171 7.89 -16.66 0.13
C ASN A 171 6.74 -16.00 0.87
N GLY A 172 6.31 -14.81 0.43
CA GLY A 172 5.30 -14.04 1.14
C GLY A 172 5.77 -13.52 2.50
N SER A 173 4.86 -12.90 3.23
CA SER A 173 5.11 -12.45 4.61
C SER A 173 3.80 -12.27 5.35
N ASN A 174 3.77 -12.64 6.61
CA ASN A 174 2.63 -12.43 7.52
C ASN A 174 3.12 -11.67 8.76
N GLY A 175 2.42 -10.63 9.18
CA GLY A 175 2.82 -9.83 10.34
C GLY A 175 1.71 -8.93 10.85
N ILE A 176 1.67 -8.77 12.18
CA ILE A 176 0.71 -7.91 12.87
C ILE A 176 1.49 -6.77 13.52
N ALA A 177 1.22 -5.54 13.07
CA ALA A 177 1.76 -4.32 13.64
C ALA A 177 0.67 -3.55 14.42
N VAL A 178 1.02 -2.38 14.94
CA VAL A 178 0.03 -1.51 15.60
C VAL A 178 -0.81 -0.80 14.53
N GLY A 179 -2.12 -1.04 14.55
CA GLY A 179 -3.07 -0.41 13.62
C GLY A 179 -3.04 -0.94 12.18
N MET A 180 -2.18 -1.92 11.87
CA MET A 180 -2.08 -2.50 10.52
C MET A 180 -1.52 -3.92 10.56
N ALA A 181 -1.81 -4.70 9.52
CA ALA A 181 -1.29 -6.05 9.36
C ALA A 181 -0.88 -6.28 7.91
N THR A 182 0.09 -7.16 7.70
CA THR A 182 0.47 -7.68 6.39
C THR A 182 0.17 -9.16 6.29
N ASN A 183 -0.29 -9.58 5.14
CA ASN A 183 -0.47 -11.00 4.81
C ASN A 183 -0.30 -11.19 3.30
N ILE A 184 0.95 -11.29 2.87
CA ILE A 184 1.34 -11.47 1.47
C ILE A 184 1.49 -12.98 1.25
N PRO A 185 0.68 -13.61 0.39
CA PRO A 185 0.79 -15.03 0.12
C PRO A 185 2.04 -15.35 -0.71
N PRO A 186 2.58 -16.57 -0.61
CA PRO A 186 3.69 -17.03 -1.43
C PRO A 186 3.27 -17.29 -2.88
N HIS A 187 4.25 -17.23 -3.81
CA HIS A 187 4.05 -17.45 -5.25
C HIS A 187 5.14 -18.37 -5.81
N ASN A 188 4.88 -18.95 -6.98
CA ASN A 188 5.85 -19.75 -7.70
C ASN A 188 7.01 -18.87 -8.22
N LEU A 189 8.25 -19.31 -7.96
CA LEU A 189 9.46 -18.55 -8.33
C LEU A 189 9.55 -18.31 -9.84
N GLY A 190 9.25 -19.34 -10.64
CA GLY A 190 9.31 -19.24 -12.10
C GLY A 190 8.32 -18.23 -12.65
N GLU A 191 7.07 -18.24 -12.15
CA GLU A 191 6.02 -17.31 -12.57
C GLU A 191 6.39 -15.86 -12.24
N VAL A 192 6.95 -15.62 -11.05
CA VAL A 192 7.36 -14.26 -10.63
C VAL A 192 8.54 -13.76 -11.46
N ILE A 193 9.50 -14.63 -11.79
CA ILE A 193 10.62 -14.28 -12.66
C ILE A 193 10.13 -13.99 -14.09
N ASP A 194 9.19 -14.79 -14.63
CA ASP A 194 8.63 -14.55 -15.97
C ASP A 194 7.91 -13.19 -16.05
N ALA A 195 7.20 -12.82 -14.99
CA ALA A 195 6.58 -11.51 -14.92
C ALA A 195 7.62 -10.37 -14.86
N LEU A 196 8.74 -10.56 -14.14
CA LEU A 196 9.84 -9.59 -14.14
C LEU A 196 10.49 -9.47 -15.52
N MET A 197 10.69 -10.59 -16.23
CA MET A 197 11.19 -10.56 -17.61
C MET A 197 10.25 -9.78 -18.53
N LEU A 198 8.94 -10.00 -18.41
CA LEU A 198 7.94 -9.25 -19.18
C LEU A 198 8.00 -7.74 -18.88
N MET A 199 8.28 -7.36 -17.62
CA MET A 199 8.43 -5.94 -17.23
C MET A 199 9.75 -5.33 -17.73
N ILE A 200 10.83 -6.11 -17.83
CA ILE A 200 12.10 -5.67 -18.42
C ILE A 200 11.90 -5.35 -19.91
N ASP A 201 11.16 -6.22 -20.62
CA ASP A 201 10.87 -6.03 -22.04
C ASP A 201 9.85 -4.90 -22.30
N ASN A 202 8.87 -4.74 -21.41
CA ASN A 202 7.80 -3.74 -21.50
C ASN A 202 7.51 -3.08 -20.14
N PRO A 203 8.11 -1.94 -19.81
CA PRO A 203 7.86 -1.24 -18.53
C PRO A 203 6.40 -0.79 -18.33
N ASP A 204 5.65 -0.57 -19.42
CA ASP A 204 4.24 -0.13 -19.37
C ASP A 204 3.23 -1.31 -19.27
N VAL A 205 3.72 -2.54 -19.04
CA VAL A 205 2.88 -3.75 -18.91
C VAL A 205 1.75 -3.55 -17.89
N SER A 206 0.54 -4.00 -18.26
CA SER A 206 -0.64 -3.94 -17.38
C SER A 206 -0.63 -5.06 -16.34
N ILE A 207 -1.45 -4.92 -15.29
CA ILE A 207 -1.61 -5.98 -14.27
C ILE A 207 -2.24 -7.24 -14.91
N GLU A 208 -3.15 -7.08 -15.87
CA GLU A 208 -3.74 -8.19 -16.63
C GLU A 208 -2.69 -9.02 -17.36
N GLU A 209 -1.76 -8.35 -18.03
CA GLU A 209 -0.67 -9.02 -18.74
C GLU A 209 0.27 -9.72 -17.75
N LEU A 210 0.58 -9.11 -16.61
CA LEU A 210 1.35 -9.75 -15.54
C LEU A 210 0.65 -10.99 -14.98
N MET A 211 -0.68 -10.97 -14.87
CA MET A 211 -1.47 -12.11 -14.43
C MET A 211 -1.49 -13.28 -15.43
N THR A 212 -1.06 -13.07 -16.68
CA THR A 212 -0.84 -14.21 -17.60
C THR A 212 0.36 -15.05 -17.19
N GLN A 213 1.34 -14.44 -16.51
CA GLN A 213 2.52 -15.13 -15.98
C GLN A 213 2.29 -15.57 -14.53
N ILE A 214 1.84 -14.67 -13.64
CA ILE A 214 1.54 -14.97 -12.24
C ILE A 214 0.04 -15.28 -12.12
N GLN A 215 -0.31 -16.55 -12.23
CA GLN A 215 -1.71 -16.99 -12.22
C GLN A 215 -2.39 -16.74 -10.86
N GLY A 216 -1.62 -16.78 -9.76
CA GLY A 216 -2.10 -16.61 -8.41
C GLY A 216 -1.09 -17.10 -7.35
N PRO A 217 -1.43 -17.02 -6.06
CA PRO A 217 -0.60 -17.59 -4.99
C PRO A 217 -0.32 -19.08 -5.20
N ASP A 218 0.84 -19.53 -4.71
CA ASP A 218 1.28 -20.92 -4.73
C ASP A 218 1.73 -21.35 -3.34
N PHE A 219 0.81 -21.98 -2.61
CA PHE A 219 1.04 -22.34 -1.21
C PHE A 219 1.92 -23.58 -1.05
N PRO A 220 2.80 -23.65 -0.04
CA PRO A 220 3.67 -24.79 0.20
C PRO A 220 2.89 -26.10 0.46
N THR A 221 1.71 -26.00 1.08
CA THR A 221 0.83 -27.15 1.38
C THR A 221 -0.10 -27.55 0.22
N GLY A 222 0.04 -26.92 -0.96
CA GLY A 222 -0.83 -27.17 -2.12
C GLY A 222 -2.24 -26.60 -1.94
N GLY A 223 -3.25 -27.44 -2.15
CA GLY A 223 -4.66 -27.07 -2.08
C GLY A 223 -5.23 -26.51 -3.38
N ILE A 224 -6.48 -26.08 -3.33
CA ILE A 224 -7.26 -25.60 -4.47
C ILE A 224 -7.81 -24.22 -4.17
N ILE A 225 -7.39 -23.22 -4.94
CA ILE A 225 -7.99 -21.88 -4.90
C ILE A 225 -9.29 -21.91 -5.71
N MET A 226 -10.36 -21.41 -5.08
CA MET A 226 -11.69 -21.35 -5.68
C MET A 226 -11.93 -19.95 -6.24
N GLY A 227 -11.88 -19.82 -7.57
CA GLY A 227 -12.14 -18.59 -8.29
C GLY A 227 -10.95 -17.64 -8.45
N TYR A 228 -11.02 -16.71 -9.39
CA TYR A 228 -9.99 -15.71 -9.70
C TYR A 228 -10.28 -14.34 -9.08
N SER A 229 -11.52 -14.06 -8.66
CA SER A 229 -11.95 -12.73 -8.20
C SER A 229 -11.12 -12.21 -7.01
N GLY A 230 -10.87 -13.07 -6.01
CA GLY A 230 -10.06 -12.73 -4.85
C GLY A 230 -8.59 -12.45 -5.19
N ILE A 231 -8.01 -13.20 -6.16
CA ILE A 231 -6.65 -12.98 -6.66
C ILE A 231 -6.58 -11.64 -7.40
N ARG A 232 -7.53 -11.38 -8.32
CA ARG A 232 -7.61 -10.15 -9.08
C ARG A 232 -7.72 -8.94 -8.15
N SER A 233 -8.64 -8.99 -7.17
CA SER A 233 -8.77 -7.93 -6.16
C SER A 233 -7.46 -7.67 -5.43
N ALA A 234 -6.75 -8.73 -4.97
CA ALA A 234 -5.47 -8.58 -4.28
C ALA A 234 -4.40 -7.91 -5.16
N TYR A 235 -4.29 -8.29 -6.43
CA TYR A 235 -3.25 -7.78 -7.32
C TYR A 235 -3.50 -6.34 -7.79
N TYR A 236 -4.77 -5.93 -7.93
CA TYR A 236 -5.13 -4.56 -8.32
C TYR A 236 -5.12 -3.58 -7.16
N THR A 237 -5.57 -3.99 -5.98
CA THR A 237 -5.81 -3.08 -4.85
C THR A 237 -4.86 -3.30 -3.67
N GLY A 238 -4.05 -4.36 -3.71
CA GLY A 238 -3.26 -4.83 -2.57
C GLY A 238 -4.09 -5.51 -1.48
N ARG A 239 -5.41 -5.72 -1.69
CA ARG A 239 -6.31 -6.39 -0.74
C ARG A 239 -7.22 -7.37 -1.46
N GLY A 240 -7.41 -8.56 -0.89
CA GLY A 240 -8.28 -9.56 -1.47
C GLY A 240 -8.66 -10.66 -0.47
N LYS A 241 -9.67 -11.46 -0.83
CA LYS A 241 -10.10 -12.64 -0.08
C LYS A 241 -10.04 -13.86 -0.99
N ILE A 242 -9.16 -14.80 -0.71
CA ILE A 242 -8.96 -16.01 -1.50
C ILE A 242 -9.55 -17.19 -0.74
N ILE A 243 -10.45 -17.92 -1.37
CA ILE A 243 -11.02 -19.15 -0.81
C ILE A 243 -10.07 -20.29 -1.16
N LEU A 244 -9.50 -20.92 -0.15
CA LEU A 244 -8.58 -22.05 -0.29
C LEU A 244 -9.22 -23.31 0.27
N ARG A 245 -9.27 -24.37 -0.54
CA ARG A 245 -9.75 -25.69 -0.17
C ARG A 245 -8.59 -26.68 -0.08
N GLY A 246 -8.69 -27.60 0.89
CA GLY A 246 -7.90 -28.81 0.89
C GLY A 246 -8.30 -29.74 -0.25
N ARG A 247 -7.34 -30.52 -0.74
CA ARG A 247 -7.62 -31.54 -1.77
C ARG A 247 -8.17 -32.79 -1.11
N ALA A 248 -9.40 -33.18 -1.50
CA ALA A 248 -10.05 -34.38 -1.02
C ALA A 248 -10.58 -35.21 -2.20
N ASN A 249 -10.34 -36.50 -2.15
CA ASN A 249 -10.74 -37.45 -3.18
C ASN A 249 -11.72 -38.47 -2.58
N ILE A 250 -12.80 -38.78 -3.30
CA ILE A 250 -13.73 -39.85 -2.91
C ILE A 250 -13.27 -41.15 -3.60
N VAL A 251 -13.03 -42.17 -2.80
CA VAL A 251 -12.55 -43.47 -3.25
C VAL A 251 -13.52 -44.53 -2.77
N GLU A 252 -13.94 -45.44 -3.66
CA GLU A 252 -14.76 -46.59 -3.36
C GLU A 252 -13.89 -47.85 -3.44
N GLU A 253 -13.64 -48.46 -2.29
CA GLU A 253 -12.88 -49.73 -2.21
C GLU A 253 -13.61 -50.75 -1.33
N ASN A 254 -13.73 -52.00 -1.82
CA ASN A 254 -14.34 -53.12 -1.06
C ASN A 254 -15.75 -52.84 -0.55
N ASN A 255 -16.61 -52.15 -1.39
CA ASN A 255 -17.96 -51.76 -1.01
C ASN A 255 -18.03 -50.75 0.15
N GLN A 256 -16.92 -50.04 0.43
CA GLN A 256 -16.81 -48.98 1.43
C GLN A 256 -16.37 -47.70 0.78
N THR A 257 -17.14 -46.61 0.97
CA THR A 257 -16.83 -45.30 0.45
C THR A 257 -16.00 -44.55 1.47
N ARG A 258 -14.86 -43.97 1.03
CA ARG A 258 -13.92 -43.20 1.83
C ARG A 258 -13.68 -41.83 1.22
N ILE A 259 -13.51 -40.82 2.04
CA ILE A 259 -12.96 -39.52 1.66
C ILE A 259 -11.51 -39.47 2.13
N ILE A 260 -10.58 -39.32 1.18
CA ILE A 260 -9.15 -39.22 1.44
C ILE A 260 -8.74 -37.78 1.22
N ILE A 261 -8.16 -37.13 2.26
CA ILE A 261 -7.63 -35.77 2.20
C ILE A 261 -6.11 -35.87 2.11
N ASP A 262 -5.55 -35.39 0.99
CA ASP A 262 -4.13 -35.42 0.68
C ASP A 262 -3.46 -34.07 0.97
N GLU A 263 -4.21 -32.97 0.92
CA GLU A 263 -3.72 -31.61 1.17
C GLU A 263 -4.73 -30.81 2.00
N ILE A 264 -4.22 -29.98 2.94
CA ILE A 264 -5.04 -29.07 3.75
C ILE A 264 -4.70 -27.62 3.40
N PRO A 265 -5.63 -26.66 3.66
CA PRO A 265 -5.36 -25.27 3.41
C PRO A 265 -4.15 -24.77 4.19
N TYR A 266 -3.43 -23.79 3.60
CA TYR A 266 -2.25 -23.19 4.17
C TYR A 266 -2.52 -22.62 5.57
N MET A 267 -1.60 -22.81 6.52
CA MET A 267 -1.67 -22.40 7.93
C MET A 267 -2.76 -23.13 8.76
N VAL A 268 -3.43 -24.11 8.22
CA VAL A 268 -4.38 -24.94 8.99
C VAL A 268 -3.61 -26.03 9.76
N ASN A 269 -3.95 -26.20 11.02
CA ASN A 269 -3.42 -27.27 11.87
C ASN A 269 -4.22 -28.57 11.64
N LYS A 270 -3.54 -29.64 11.19
CA LYS A 270 -4.16 -30.92 10.83
C LYS A 270 -4.85 -31.57 12.04
N ALA A 271 -4.18 -31.64 13.19
CA ALA A 271 -4.75 -32.29 14.38
C ALA A 271 -6.01 -31.57 14.89
N ARG A 272 -6.03 -30.23 14.88
CA ARG A 272 -7.23 -29.44 15.22
C ARG A 272 -8.36 -29.63 14.22
N LEU A 273 -8.06 -29.73 12.92
CA LEU A 273 -9.05 -30.03 11.88
C LEU A 273 -9.71 -31.39 12.15
N LEU A 274 -8.93 -32.43 12.45
CA LEU A 274 -9.44 -33.76 12.76
C LEU A 274 -10.30 -33.77 14.02
N MET A 275 -9.88 -33.09 15.09
CA MET A 275 -10.69 -32.94 16.31
C MET A 275 -12.01 -32.23 16.00
N SER A 276 -11.98 -31.14 15.23
CA SER A 276 -13.19 -30.41 14.80
C SER A 276 -14.17 -31.30 14.03
N ILE A 277 -13.67 -32.14 13.12
CA ILE A 277 -14.51 -33.13 12.40
C ILE A 277 -15.14 -34.11 13.39
N GLY A 278 -14.37 -34.63 14.33
CA GLY A 278 -14.87 -35.55 15.38
C GLY A 278 -15.96 -34.91 16.24
N ASP A 279 -15.79 -33.64 16.64
CA ASP A 279 -16.80 -32.92 17.40
C ASP A 279 -18.09 -32.71 16.60
N LEU A 280 -18.01 -32.33 15.32
CA LEU A 280 -19.17 -32.16 14.45
C LEU A 280 -19.96 -33.47 14.23
N VAL A 281 -19.25 -34.60 14.20
CA VAL A 281 -19.87 -35.92 14.13
C VAL A 281 -20.58 -36.26 15.45
N ARG A 282 -19.94 -36.03 16.59
CA ARG A 282 -20.51 -36.25 17.94
C ARG A 282 -21.76 -35.39 18.18
N ASP A 283 -21.71 -34.14 17.74
CA ASP A 283 -22.81 -33.16 17.85
C ASP A 283 -23.90 -33.37 16.78
N LYS A 284 -23.80 -34.45 15.94
CA LYS A 284 -24.72 -34.78 14.84
C LYS A 284 -24.94 -33.68 13.82
N ARG A 285 -24.01 -32.73 13.67
CA ARG A 285 -24.05 -31.70 12.62
C ARG A 285 -23.62 -32.27 11.27
N ILE A 286 -22.70 -33.24 11.28
CA ILE A 286 -22.32 -34.02 10.10
C ILE A 286 -22.69 -35.50 10.38
N GLU A 287 -23.66 -36.01 9.66
CA GLU A 287 -24.04 -37.41 9.71
C GLU A 287 -23.39 -38.18 8.55
N GLY A 288 -23.27 -39.49 8.66
CA GLY A 288 -22.75 -40.37 7.61
C GLY A 288 -21.26 -40.69 7.71
N ILE A 289 -20.52 -40.11 8.65
CA ILE A 289 -19.13 -40.51 8.97
C ILE A 289 -19.13 -41.67 9.96
N SER A 290 -18.31 -42.68 9.70
CA SER A 290 -18.11 -43.84 10.59
C SER A 290 -16.82 -43.70 11.40
N VAL A 291 -15.72 -43.44 10.76
CA VAL A 291 -14.37 -43.33 11.38
C VAL A 291 -13.59 -42.20 10.71
N VAL A 292 -12.77 -41.52 11.51
CA VAL A 292 -11.75 -40.55 11.03
C VAL A 292 -10.40 -41.05 11.50
N ARG A 293 -9.46 -41.23 10.58
CA ARG A 293 -8.09 -41.69 10.89
C ARG A 293 -7.06 -40.80 10.21
N ASP A 294 -5.96 -40.62 10.87
CA ASP A 294 -4.75 -40.03 10.32
C ASP A 294 -3.79 -41.18 9.91
N GLU A 295 -3.57 -41.32 8.63
CA GLU A 295 -2.63 -42.30 8.06
C GLU A 295 -1.41 -41.60 7.43
N SER A 296 -1.13 -40.34 7.81
CA SER A 296 0.01 -39.59 7.32
C SER A 296 1.32 -40.22 7.74
N ASP A 297 2.23 -40.36 6.79
CA ASP A 297 3.56 -40.93 7.00
C ASP A 297 4.65 -40.09 6.28
N ARG A 298 5.87 -40.62 6.21
CA ARG A 298 7.01 -39.99 5.49
C ARG A 298 6.77 -39.79 3.98
N ASN A 299 5.76 -40.43 3.39
CA ASN A 299 5.43 -40.29 1.96
C ASN A 299 4.46 -39.16 1.71
N GLY A 300 3.83 -38.59 2.76
CA GLY A 300 2.93 -37.44 2.65
C GLY A 300 1.77 -37.52 3.63
N MET A 301 0.92 -36.49 3.51
CA MET A 301 -0.30 -36.36 4.27
C MET A 301 -1.38 -37.32 3.71
N ARG A 302 -2.05 -38.03 4.60
CA ARG A 302 -3.17 -38.89 4.27
C ARG A 302 -4.17 -38.96 5.42
N VAL A 303 -5.25 -38.21 5.35
CA VAL A 303 -6.37 -38.33 6.29
C VAL A 303 -7.48 -39.14 5.63
N VAL A 304 -7.97 -40.17 6.30
CA VAL A 304 -8.99 -41.08 5.80
C VAL A 304 -10.26 -40.95 6.63
N ILE A 305 -11.36 -40.58 5.97
CA ILE A 305 -12.71 -40.48 6.54
C ILE A 305 -13.56 -41.60 5.94
N GLU A 306 -13.89 -42.61 6.73
CA GLU A 306 -14.75 -43.72 6.33
C GLU A 306 -16.22 -43.36 6.50
N LEU A 307 -17.03 -43.61 5.47
CA LEU A 307 -18.44 -43.28 5.45
C LEU A 307 -19.28 -44.50 5.82
N LYS A 308 -20.48 -44.27 6.37
CA LYS A 308 -21.53 -45.28 6.53
C LYS A 308 -22.09 -45.68 5.16
N ARG A 309 -22.61 -46.90 5.06
CA ARG A 309 -23.07 -47.48 3.78
C ARG A 309 -24.13 -46.66 3.05
N ASP A 310 -24.96 -45.92 3.77
CA ASP A 310 -26.09 -45.16 3.21
C ASP A 310 -25.73 -43.65 3.06
N ALA A 311 -24.48 -43.27 3.32
CA ALA A 311 -24.06 -41.87 3.28
C ALA A 311 -23.69 -41.43 1.87
N ASN A 312 -24.19 -40.27 1.44
CA ASN A 312 -23.76 -39.64 0.19
C ASN A 312 -22.44 -38.89 0.42
N ALA A 313 -21.36 -39.38 -0.19
CA ALA A 313 -20.03 -38.84 0.00
C ALA A 313 -19.90 -37.35 -0.41
N ASN A 314 -20.57 -36.93 -1.50
CA ASN A 314 -20.53 -35.54 -1.93
C ASN A 314 -21.22 -34.59 -0.93
N VAL A 315 -22.33 -35.03 -0.32
CA VAL A 315 -23.02 -34.24 0.71
C VAL A 315 -22.16 -34.10 1.95
N VAL A 316 -21.52 -35.21 2.38
CA VAL A 316 -20.60 -35.17 3.54
C VAL A 316 -19.42 -34.26 3.25
N LEU A 317 -18.78 -34.37 2.07
CA LEU A 317 -17.65 -33.55 1.66
C LEU A 317 -18.03 -32.05 1.62
N ASN A 318 -19.19 -31.71 1.07
CA ASN A 318 -19.66 -30.31 1.05
C ASN A 318 -19.92 -29.77 2.47
N LYS A 319 -20.45 -30.61 3.39
CA LYS A 319 -20.57 -30.21 4.80
C LYS A 319 -19.20 -30.02 5.47
N LEU A 320 -18.20 -30.86 5.17
CA LEU A 320 -16.84 -30.67 5.66
C LEU A 320 -16.25 -29.36 5.20
N TYR A 321 -16.40 -28.98 3.92
CA TYR A 321 -15.98 -27.66 3.42
C TYR A 321 -16.73 -26.50 4.07
N SER A 322 -18.00 -26.67 4.42
CA SER A 322 -18.82 -25.59 4.98
C SER A 322 -18.61 -25.38 6.49
N TYR A 323 -18.31 -26.45 7.25
CA TYR A 323 -18.28 -26.41 8.71
C TYR A 323 -16.88 -26.54 9.30
N THR A 324 -15.85 -26.81 8.50
CA THR A 324 -14.48 -27.01 9.00
C THR A 324 -13.47 -26.16 8.22
N GLN A 325 -12.24 -26.07 8.74
CA GLN A 325 -11.13 -25.44 8.06
C GLN A 325 -10.56 -26.27 6.88
N LEU A 326 -11.26 -27.29 6.40
CA LEU A 326 -10.94 -27.93 5.13
C LEU A 326 -11.15 -26.98 3.94
N GLN A 327 -11.98 -25.96 4.12
CA GLN A 327 -12.02 -24.75 3.32
C GLN A 327 -11.86 -23.54 4.24
N ASP A 328 -10.94 -22.66 3.91
CA ASP A 328 -10.69 -21.44 4.67
C ASP A 328 -10.50 -20.23 3.75
N THR A 329 -10.63 -19.03 4.30
CA THR A 329 -10.46 -17.78 3.56
C THR A 329 -9.14 -17.13 3.94
N VAL A 330 -8.24 -17.03 2.99
CA VAL A 330 -6.98 -16.30 3.12
C VAL A 330 -7.22 -14.84 2.77
N GLY A 331 -7.21 -13.97 3.79
CA GLY A 331 -7.26 -12.52 3.58
C GLY A 331 -5.90 -12.00 3.14
N VAL A 332 -5.81 -11.48 1.92
CA VAL A 332 -4.57 -10.90 1.38
C VAL A 332 -4.48 -9.42 1.71
N ILE A 333 -3.34 -9.00 2.25
CA ILE A 333 -2.99 -7.60 2.52
C ILE A 333 -1.52 -7.43 2.12
N MET A 334 -1.28 -6.80 0.97
CA MET A 334 0.06 -6.62 0.41
C MET A 334 0.72 -5.36 0.97
N LEU A 335 0.90 -5.33 2.29
CA LEU A 335 1.52 -4.23 3.02
C LEU A 335 3.01 -4.52 3.24
N ALA A 336 3.89 -3.62 2.78
CA ALA A 336 5.33 -3.70 2.98
C ALA A 336 5.93 -2.32 3.26
N LEU A 337 7.18 -2.29 3.73
CA LEU A 337 7.93 -1.07 3.93
C LEU A 337 8.58 -0.64 2.61
N VAL A 338 8.29 0.59 2.19
CA VAL A 338 8.92 1.27 1.06
C VAL A 338 9.67 2.48 1.64
N ASN A 339 10.98 2.48 1.58
CA ASN A 339 11.82 3.53 2.19
C ASN A 339 11.47 3.81 3.66
N GLY A 340 11.23 2.75 4.44
CA GLY A 340 10.87 2.82 5.86
C GLY A 340 9.42 3.22 6.16
N GLN A 341 8.56 3.44 5.15
CA GLN A 341 7.15 3.78 5.32
C GLN A 341 6.25 2.61 4.91
N PRO A 342 5.22 2.27 5.70
CA PRO A 342 4.28 1.21 5.35
C PRO A 342 3.37 1.64 4.19
N LYS A 343 3.32 0.84 3.12
CA LYS A 343 2.50 1.07 1.95
C LYS A 343 1.80 -0.22 1.52
N ILE A 344 0.51 -0.14 1.20
CA ILE A 344 -0.21 -1.22 0.53
C ILE A 344 0.14 -1.14 -0.95
N LEU A 345 0.61 -2.25 -1.51
CA LEU A 345 1.16 -2.33 -2.85
C LEU A 345 0.27 -3.18 -3.75
N THR A 346 0.17 -2.81 -5.01
CA THR A 346 -0.34 -3.66 -6.08
C THR A 346 0.72 -4.68 -6.49
N LEU A 347 0.34 -5.71 -7.26
CA LEU A 347 1.31 -6.67 -7.80
C LEU A 347 2.40 -5.96 -8.61
N LYS A 348 2.01 -5.05 -9.50
CA LYS A 348 2.95 -4.31 -10.36
C LYS A 348 3.92 -3.47 -9.52
N GLU A 349 3.44 -2.73 -8.52
CA GLU A 349 4.30 -1.93 -7.63
C GLU A 349 5.32 -2.80 -6.86
N CYS A 350 4.93 -4.01 -6.41
CA CYS A 350 5.88 -4.92 -5.76
C CYS A 350 7.04 -5.31 -6.68
N LEU A 351 6.72 -5.60 -7.94
CA LEU A 351 7.71 -5.98 -8.95
C LEU A 351 8.58 -4.78 -9.37
N GLU A 352 7.98 -3.59 -9.53
CA GLU A 352 8.69 -2.34 -9.85
C GLU A 352 9.72 -2.00 -8.78
N TYR A 353 9.33 -1.95 -7.50
CA TYR A 353 10.27 -1.67 -6.40
C TYR A 353 11.40 -2.69 -6.29
N TYR A 354 11.10 -3.97 -6.56
CA TYR A 354 12.12 -5.00 -6.59
C TYR A 354 13.10 -4.77 -7.76
N LEU A 355 12.60 -4.49 -8.96
CA LEU A 355 13.42 -4.24 -10.15
C LEU A 355 14.31 -3.01 -9.96
N ASP A 356 13.75 -1.90 -9.47
CA ASP A 356 14.49 -0.68 -9.16
C ASP A 356 15.62 -0.95 -8.15
N PHE A 357 15.34 -1.77 -7.15
CA PHE A 357 16.35 -2.17 -6.18
C PHE A 357 17.47 -3.02 -6.83
N GLN A 358 17.14 -3.96 -7.71
CA GLN A 358 18.14 -4.75 -8.43
C GLN A 358 18.99 -3.88 -9.35
N VAL A 359 18.42 -2.86 -9.97
CA VAL A 359 19.17 -1.85 -10.76
C VAL A 359 20.24 -1.18 -9.88
N ASP A 360 19.90 -0.76 -8.64
CA ASP A 360 20.88 -0.17 -7.72
C ASP A 360 21.95 -1.19 -7.28
N VAL A 361 21.57 -2.41 -6.91
CA VAL A 361 22.48 -3.50 -6.51
C VAL A 361 23.48 -3.81 -7.62
N ILE A 362 23.02 -4.02 -8.85
CA ILE A 362 23.89 -4.35 -10.00
C ILE A 362 24.78 -3.15 -10.35
N THR A 363 24.26 -1.94 -10.30
CA THR A 363 25.05 -0.72 -10.53
C THR A 363 26.19 -0.59 -9.52
N ARG A 364 25.92 -0.75 -8.24
CA ARG A 364 26.95 -0.70 -7.17
C ARG A 364 27.96 -1.83 -7.30
N ARG A 365 27.49 -3.05 -7.60
CA ARG A 365 28.35 -4.19 -7.85
C ARG A 365 29.30 -3.94 -9.03
N THR A 366 28.76 -3.50 -10.15
CA THR A 366 29.54 -3.24 -11.36
C THR A 366 30.57 -2.12 -11.15
N LYS A 367 30.21 -1.08 -10.39
CA LYS A 367 31.16 -0.01 -10.01
C LYS A 367 32.30 -0.54 -9.14
N TYR A 368 31.98 -1.39 -8.14
CA TYR A 368 32.98 -2.00 -7.28
C TYR A 368 33.91 -2.93 -8.06
N ASP A 369 33.35 -3.78 -8.92
CA ASP A 369 34.13 -4.71 -9.75
C ASP A 369 34.98 -3.94 -10.80
N LEU A 370 34.46 -2.85 -11.35
CA LEU A 370 35.19 -1.94 -12.23
C LEU A 370 36.39 -1.29 -11.50
N GLU A 371 36.19 -0.78 -10.28
CA GLU A 371 37.26 -0.18 -9.47
C GLU A 371 38.37 -1.22 -9.24
N LYS A 372 38.00 -2.43 -8.85
CA LYS A 372 38.97 -3.53 -8.63
C LYS A 372 39.66 -4.00 -9.92
N ALA A 373 38.95 -3.99 -11.03
CA ALA A 373 39.53 -4.32 -12.33
C ALA A 373 40.54 -3.25 -12.79
N LEU A 374 40.24 -1.97 -12.57
CA LEU A 374 41.14 -0.84 -12.87
C LEU A 374 42.37 -0.86 -11.95
N GLU A 375 42.21 -1.11 -10.66
CA GLU A 375 43.34 -1.30 -9.74
C GLU A 375 44.27 -2.44 -10.25
N ARG A 376 43.68 -3.58 -10.69
CA ARG A 376 44.45 -4.72 -11.19
C ARG A 376 45.09 -4.41 -12.53
N GLU A 377 44.40 -3.78 -13.48
CA GLU A 377 44.95 -3.32 -14.76
C GLU A 377 46.20 -2.46 -14.52
N HIS A 378 46.07 -1.47 -13.60
CA HIS A 378 47.17 -0.59 -13.26
C HIS A 378 48.41 -1.35 -12.76
N ILE A 379 48.25 -2.35 -11.90
CA ILE A 379 49.35 -3.19 -11.42
C ILE A 379 49.96 -4.03 -12.57
N LEU A 380 49.12 -4.61 -13.46
CA LEU A 380 49.58 -5.39 -14.60
C LEU A 380 50.41 -4.55 -15.59
N GLU A 381 50.01 -3.29 -15.83
CA GLU A 381 50.81 -2.34 -16.61
C GLU A 381 52.21 -2.14 -16.03
N GLY A 382 52.30 -1.97 -14.71
CA GLY A 382 53.60 -1.91 -14.02
C GLY A 382 54.44 -3.15 -14.19
N PHE A 383 53.80 -4.35 -14.16
CA PHE A 383 54.52 -5.61 -14.38
C PHE A 383 55.04 -5.76 -15.79
N ILE A 384 54.32 -5.30 -16.82
CA ILE A 384 54.81 -5.33 -18.20
C ILE A 384 56.08 -4.49 -18.32
N ILE A 385 56.10 -3.27 -17.79
CA ILE A 385 57.26 -2.40 -17.74
C ILE A 385 58.42 -3.07 -17.01
N ALA A 386 58.17 -3.62 -15.83
CA ALA A 386 59.20 -4.30 -15.04
C ALA A 386 59.82 -5.52 -15.76
N ILE A 387 59.03 -6.27 -16.52
CA ILE A 387 59.50 -7.43 -17.30
C ILE A 387 60.30 -6.97 -18.53
N ASP A 388 59.87 -5.90 -19.20
CA ASP A 388 60.57 -5.37 -20.40
C ASP A 388 61.94 -4.76 -20.02
N PHE A 389 62.07 -4.20 -18.83
CA PHE A 389 63.30 -3.60 -18.32
C PHE A 389 63.87 -4.40 -17.14
N ILE A 390 63.77 -5.73 -17.19
CA ILE A 390 64.04 -6.59 -16.03
C ILE A 390 65.44 -6.49 -15.47
N ASP A 391 66.44 -6.35 -16.36
CA ASP A 391 67.85 -6.23 -15.94
C ASP A 391 68.12 -4.99 -15.12
N GLU A 392 67.49 -3.87 -15.52
CA GLU A 392 67.56 -2.62 -14.79
C GLU A 392 66.86 -2.70 -13.42
N VAL A 393 65.64 -3.29 -13.40
CA VAL A 393 64.90 -3.52 -12.14
C VAL A 393 65.72 -4.36 -11.16
N ILE A 394 66.32 -5.44 -11.60
CA ILE A 394 67.13 -6.29 -10.76
C ILE A 394 68.38 -5.53 -10.25
N ALA A 395 69.04 -4.74 -11.13
CA ALA A 395 70.19 -3.95 -10.73
C ALA A 395 69.86 -2.91 -9.67
N ILE A 396 68.74 -2.22 -9.83
CA ILE A 396 68.25 -1.23 -8.85
C ILE A 396 67.93 -1.92 -7.50
N LEU A 397 67.19 -3.02 -7.50
CA LEU A 397 66.79 -3.71 -6.29
C LEU A 397 67.99 -4.32 -5.53
N ARG A 398 68.95 -4.87 -6.25
CA ARG A 398 70.19 -5.42 -5.63
C ARG A 398 71.06 -4.33 -5.05
N SER A 399 71.09 -3.12 -5.59
CA SER A 399 71.90 -2.01 -5.13
C SER A 399 71.25 -1.18 -4.06
N SER A 400 69.96 -1.40 -3.75
CA SER A 400 69.21 -0.68 -2.72
C SER A 400 69.44 -1.31 -1.34
N LYS A 401 69.54 -0.48 -0.27
CA LYS A 401 69.80 -0.91 1.10
C LYS A 401 68.58 -1.49 1.81
N ASN A 402 67.41 -1.06 1.39
CA ASN A 402 66.10 -1.50 1.95
C ASN A 402 65.02 -1.39 0.88
N ILE A 403 63.86 -2.00 1.18
CA ILE A 403 62.67 -2.03 0.28
C ILE A 403 62.19 -0.63 -0.12
N GLN A 404 62.20 0.33 0.83
CA GLN A 404 61.71 1.67 0.58
C GLN A 404 62.60 2.44 -0.41
N GLU A 405 63.94 2.37 -0.24
CA GLU A 405 64.91 2.93 -1.19
C GLU A 405 64.77 2.31 -2.58
N GLY A 406 64.47 0.99 -2.63
CA GLY A 406 64.23 0.28 -3.88
C GLY A 406 63.03 0.83 -4.63
N LYS A 407 61.93 1.07 -3.93
CA LYS A 407 60.71 1.68 -4.50
C LYS A 407 60.96 3.11 -5.03
N GLU A 408 61.56 3.95 -4.22
CA GLU A 408 61.86 5.35 -4.62
C GLU A 408 62.75 5.40 -5.86
N ARG A 409 63.79 4.60 -5.93
CA ARG A 409 64.69 4.49 -7.09
C ARG A 409 64.02 3.90 -8.34
N LEU A 410 63.08 2.97 -8.17
CA LEU A 410 62.26 2.48 -9.29
C LEU A 410 61.34 3.59 -9.83
N ILE A 411 60.64 4.33 -8.97
CA ILE A 411 59.77 5.43 -9.38
C ILE A 411 60.59 6.53 -10.10
N GLU A 412 61.77 6.89 -9.56
CA GLU A 412 62.62 7.91 -10.14
C GLU A 412 63.17 7.46 -11.51
N ARG A 413 63.63 6.22 -11.63
CA ARG A 413 64.20 5.68 -12.89
C ARG A 413 63.15 5.52 -13.98
N PHE A 414 61.95 5.08 -13.66
CA PHE A 414 60.86 4.85 -14.59
C PHE A 414 59.88 6.03 -14.65
N LYS A 415 60.34 7.22 -14.39
CA LYS A 415 59.62 8.46 -14.61
C LYS A 415 59.72 8.85 -16.09
N ASP A 416 58.57 9.10 -16.75
CA ASP A 416 58.43 9.55 -18.14
C ASP A 416 59.18 8.62 -19.15
N ILE A 417 59.17 7.31 -18.89
CA ILE A 417 59.82 6.32 -19.74
C ILE A 417 59.02 6.19 -21.07
N ASP A 418 59.78 6.08 -22.21
CA ASP A 418 59.20 5.76 -23.50
C ASP A 418 58.75 4.29 -23.57
N VAL A 419 57.46 4.07 -23.71
CA VAL A 419 56.82 2.77 -23.82
C VAL A 419 56.19 2.53 -25.19
N SER A 420 56.50 3.37 -26.19
CA SER A 420 55.96 3.30 -27.55
C SER A 420 56.20 1.96 -28.24
N SER A 421 57.29 1.27 -27.88
CA SER A 421 57.72 0.00 -28.46
C SER A 421 56.93 -1.19 -27.89
N THR A 422 56.26 -1.04 -26.76
CA THR A 422 55.59 -2.18 -26.05
C THR A 422 54.25 -2.55 -26.71
N GLY A 423 53.58 -1.59 -27.36
CA GLY A 423 52.26 -1.78 -28.03
C GLY A 423 51.08 -1.92 -27.06
N PHE A 424 51.29 -1.76 -25.73
CA PHE A 424 50.26 -1.94 -24.72
C PHE A 424 49.74 -0.65 -24.08
N PHE A 425 50.34 0.49 -24.39
CA PHE A 425 49.96 1.79 -23.80
C PHE A 425 49.49 2.76 -24.86
N ASP A 426 48.43 3.52 -24.55
CA ASP A 426 47.85 4.55 -25.44
C ASP A 426 48.73 5.81 -25.53
N LYS A 427 49.56 6.05 -24.52
CA LYS A 427 50.53 7.15 -24.46
C LYS A 427 51.95 6.65 -24.68
N GLY A 428 52.79 7.39 -25.43
CA GLY A 428 54.17 7.03 -25.70
C GLY A 428 55.07 7.10 -24.47
N THR A 429 54.68 7.81 -23.39
CA THR A 429 55.41 7.92 -22.15
C THR A 429 54.60 7.39 -20.96
N TYR A 430 55.22 6.72 -20.04
CA TYR A 430 54.64 6.19 -18.81
C TYR A 430 55.52 6.48 -17.59
N SER A 431 54.85 6.65 -16.41
CA SER A 431 55.56 6.83 -15.14
C SER A 431 55.01 5.84 -14.11
N LEU A 432 55.86 5.11 -13.43
CA LEU A 432 55.47 4.16 -12.40
C LEU A 432 54.88 4.87 -11.18
N SER A 433 53.76 4.37 -10.70
CA SER A 433 53.14 4.78 -9.44
C SER A 433 53.76 4.06 -8.25
N GLU A 434 53.53 4.57 -7.05
CA GLU A 434 53.94 3.93 -5.79
C GLU A 434 53.38 2.51 -5.65
N ALA A 435 52.08 2.34 -5.97
CA ALA A 435 51.40 1.04 -5.92
C ALA A 435 52.02 0.01 -6.87
N GLN A 436 52.42 0.47 -8.08
CA GLN A 436 53.11 -0.41 -9.04
C GLN A 436 54.53 -0.75 -8.57
N ALA A 437 55.28 0.24 -8.03
CA ALA A 437 56.61 -0.04 -7.46
C ALA A 437 56.51 -1.02 -6.28
N ASP A 438 55.53 -0.90 -5.39
CA ASP A 438 55.27 -1.89 -4.34
C ASP A 438 55.04 -3.28 -4.87
N ALA A 439 54.18 -3.40 -5.90
CA ALA A 439 53.86 -4.69 -6.51
C ALA A 439 55.13 -5.32 -7.20
N ILE A 440 55.93 -4.50 -7.86
CA ILE A 440 57.18 -4.94 -8.51
C ILE A 440 58.20 -5.48 -7.48
N VAL A 441 58.40 -4.77 -6.38
CA VAL A 441 59.34 -5.21 -5.31
C VAL A 441 58.89 -6.52 -4.65
N GLN A 442 57.57 -6.77 -4.56
CA GLN A 442 56.98 -8.01 -4.02
C GLN A 442 56.91 -9.16 -5.06
N MET A 443 57.31 -8.90 -6.30
CA MET A 443 57.23 -9.90 -7.38
C MET A 443 58.16 -11.10 -7.09
N ARG A 444 57.63 -12.30 -7.29
CA ARG A 444 58.40 -13.55 -7.15
C ARG A 444 59.33 -13.73 -8.36
N LEU A 445 60.55 -14.15 -8.14
CA LEU A 445 61.56 -14.45 -9.21
C LEU A 445 61.02 -15.36 -10.31
N GLY A 446 60.11 -16.31 -9.98
CA GLY A 446 59.49 -17.18 -10.96
C GLY A 446 58.61 -16.49 -11.99
N ALA A 447 58.08 -15.29 -11.63
CA ALA A 447 57.25 -14.47 -12.54
C ALA A 447 58.02 -13.80 -13.70
N LEU A 448 59.36 -13.94 -13.68
CA LEU A 448 60.27 -13.38 -14.69
C LEU A 448 60.51 -14.29 -15.90
N THR A 449 59.86 -15.45 -15.93
CA THR A 449 60.00 -16.38 -17.07
C THR A 449 59.19 -15.93 -18.27
N GLY A 450 59.58 -16.24 -19.48
CA GLY A 450 58.86 -15.89 -20.72
C GLY A 450 57.41 -16.41 -20.78
N MET A 451 57.17 -17.57 -20.16
CA MET A 451 55.79 -18.10 -20.04
C MET A 451 54.91 -17.24 -19.11
N GLU A 452 55.45 -16.66 -18.06
CA GLU A 452 54.71 -15.80 -17.14
C GLU A 452 54.45 -14.42 -17.76
N LYS A 453 55.38 -13.90 -18.60
CA LYS A 453 55.11 -12.67 -19.39
C LYS A 453 53.88 -12.83 -20.26
N SER A 454 53.70 -13.94 -20.97
CA SER A 454 52.47 -14.18 -21.76
C SER A 454 51.23 -14.19 -20.89
N LYS A 455 51.26 -14.80 -19.70
CA LYS A 455 50.12 -14.84 -18.77
C LYS A 455 49.73 -13.42 -18.27
N VAL A 456 50.69 -12.56 -17.97
CA VAL A 456 50.46 -11.16 -17.56
C VAL A 456 49.79 -10.39 -18.70
N ILE A 457 50.22 -10.59 -19.93
CA ILE A 457 49.63 -9.97 -21.11
C ILE A 457 48.20 -10.46 -21.34
N ASP A 458 48.00 -11.77 -21.28
CA ASP A 458 46.67 -12.38 -21.45
C ASP A 458 45.72 -11.88 -20.37
N GLU A 459 46.14 -11.81 -19.09
CA GLU A 459 45.34 -11.25 -17.97
C GLU A 459 45.04 -9.76 -18.21
N LEU A 460 46.00 -8.97 -18.73
CA LEU A 460 45.74 -7.54 -19.06
C LEU A 460 44.65 -7.40 -20.12
N HIS A 461 44.71 -8.23 -21.19
CA HIS A 461 43.69 -8.20 -22.25
C HIS A 461 42.32 -8.62 -21.70
N GLU A 462 42.23 -9.64 -20.86
CA GLU A 462 41.01 -10.07 -20.19
C GLU A 462 40.44 -8.93 -19.31
N LYS A 463 41.31 -8.29 -18.50
CA LYS A 463 40.88 -7.18 -17.63
C LYS A 463 40.37 -5.95 -18.43
N ARG A 464 41.07 -5.59 -19.53
CA ARG A 464 40.64 -4.52 -20.42
C ARG A 464 39.29 -4.80 -21.09
N ALA A 465 39.07 -6.03 -21.55
CA ALA A 465 37.80 -6.47 -22.10
C ALA A 465 36.69 -6.36 -21.05
N LEU A 466 36.91 -6.84 -19.83
CA LEU A 466 36.00 -6.79 -18.71
C LEU A 466 35.68 -5.32 -18.29
N ILE A 467 36.69 -4.46 -18.24
CA ILE A 467 36.52 -3.02 -17.94
C ILE A 467 35.62 -2.33 -19.00
N LYS A 468 35.86 -2.67 -20.28
CA LYS A 468 35.03 -2.15 -21.37
C LYS A 468 33.58 -2.59 -21.22
N GLU A 469 33.33 -3.86 -20.98
CA GLU A 469 31.99 -4.43 -20.76
C GLU A 469 31.29 -3.75 -19.57
N MET A 470 31.97 -3.64 -18.40
CA MET A 470 31.41 -2.99 -17.23
C MET A 470 31.07 -1.51 -17.46
N ARG A 471 31.91 -0.78 -18.22
CA ARG A 471 31.62 0.61 -18.63
C ARG A 471 30.39 0.71 -19.54
N GLU A 472 30.24 -0.24 -20.46
CA GLU A 472 29.07 -0.33 -21.32
C GLU A 472 27.80 -0.63 -20.53
N ILE A 473 27.85 -1.54 -19.56
CA ILE A 473 26.72 -1.85 -18.65
C ILE A 473 26.32 -0.61 -17.85
N LEU A 474 27.29 0.15 -17.33
CA LEU A 474 27.02 1.36 -16.54
C LEU A 474 26.51 2.55 -17.40
N ALA A 475 26.83 2.56 -18.70
CA ALA A 475 26.41 3.63 -19.61
C ALA A 475 25.04 3.41 -20.23
N ASP A 476 24.56 2.16 -20.32
CA ASP A 476 23.33 1.77 -20.97
C ASP A 476 22.39 1.05 -19.99
N HIS A 477 21.28 1.74 -19.65
CA HIS A 477 20.26 1.20 -18.76
C HIS A 477 19.63 -0.10 -19.29
N ASN A 478 19.44 -0.24 -20.58
CA ASN A 478 18.87 -1.45 -21.16
C ASN A 478 19.82 -2.63 -21.03
N LYS A 479 21.13 -2.42 -21.21
CA LYS A 479 22.13 -3.47 -20.95
C LYS A 479 22.12 -3.91 -19.49
N LEU A 480 21.97 -2.97 -18.57
CA LEU A 480 21.89 -3.29 -17.14
C LEU A 480 20.64 -4.13 -16.83
N LEU A 481 19.48 -3.80 -17.39
CA LEU A 481 18.26 -4.59 -17.27
C LEU A 481 18.42 -6.00 -17.87
N HIS A 482 19.08 -6.14 -18.99
CA HIS A 482 19.39 -7.46 -19.56
C HIS A 482 20.28 -8.31 -18.64
N VAL A 483 21.29 -7.72 -17.98
CA VAL A 483 22.12 -8.43 -16.98
C VAL A 483 21.25 -8.96 -15.83
N ILE A 484 20.29 -8.16 -15.34
CA ILE A 484 19.33 -8.59 -14.31
C ILE A 484 18.49 -9.75 -14.84
N GLY A 485 17.98 -9.67 -16.06
CA GLY A 485 17.18 -10.72 -16.70
C GLY A 485 17.95 -12.04 -16.84
N ASP A 486 19.20 -11.98 -17.29
CA ASP A 486 20.07 -13.16 -17.42
C ASP A 486 20.32 -13.83 -16.06
N GLU A 487 20.61 -13.05 -15.01
CA GLU A 487 20.81 -13.57 -13.67
C GLU A 487 19.53 -14.20 -13.10
N LEU A 488 18.37 -13.57 -13.28
CA LEU A 488 17.07 -14.13 -12.89
C LEU A 488 16.79 -15.44 -13.63
N SER A 489 17.12 -15.52 -14.92
CA SER A 489 16.98 -16.72 -15.74
C SER A 489 17.83 -17.89 -15.22
N VAL A 490 19.05 -17.61 -14.75
CA VAL A 490 19.92 -18.61 -14.12
C VAL A 490 19.30 -19.11 -12.80
N ILE A 491 18.78 -18.21 -11.97
CA ILE A 491 18.11 -18.56 -10.70
C ILE A 491 16.85 -19.40 -10.97
N LYS A 492 16.05 -19.02 -11.96
CA LYS A 492 14.89 -19.80 -12.40
C LYS A 492 15.30 -21.22 -12.79
N LYS A 493 16.30 -21.40 -13.66
CA LYS A 493 16.79 -22.73 -14.06
C LYS A 493 17.27 -23.59 -12.89
N LYS A 494 17.82 -22.97 -11.84
CA LYS A 494 18.43 -23.67 -10.70
C LYS A 494 17.43 -24.07 -9.63
N TYR A 495 16.39 -23.27 -9.39
CA TYR A 495 15.51 -23.40 -8.23
C TYR A 495 14.02 -23.54 -8.55
N ASN A 496 13.59 -23.35 -9.81
CA ASN A 496 12.18 -23.44 -10.16
C ASN A 496 11.67 -24.88 -10.01
N ASP A 497 10.44 -24.99 -9.51
CA ASP A 497 9.66 -26.23 -9.42
C ASP A 497 8.24 -26.01 -9.94
N ALA A 498 7.46 -27.08 -10.06
CA ALA A 498 6.09 -27.01 -10.50
C ALA A 498 5.19 -26.32 -9.45
N ARG A 499 4.14 -25.63 -9.93
CA ARG A 499 3.08 -25.09 -9.08
C ARG A 499 2.44 -26.21 -8.26
N ARG A 500 2.24 -25.99 -6.98
CA ARG A 500 1.60 -26.92 -6.02
C ARG A 500 0.10 -26.66 -5.91
N THR A 501 -0.30 -25.38 -5.83
CA THR A 501 -1.70 -24.96 -5.64
C THR A 501 -2.43 -24.92 -6.96
N LYS A 502 -3.56 -25.62 -7.07
CA LYS A 502 -4.43 -25.60 -8.23
C LYS A 502 -5.42 -24.43 -8.14
N ILE A 503 -5.71 -23.76 -9.27
CA ILE A 503 -6.73 -22.73 -9.35
C ILE A 503 -7.88 -23.27 -10.20
N VAL A 504 -9.10 -23.20 -9.66
CA VAL A 504 -10.30 -23.72 -10.35
C VAL A 504 -11.31 -22.58 -10.50
N PRO A 505 -11.74 -22.26 -11.74
CA PRO A 505 -12.80 -21.28 -11.94
C PRO A 505 -14.10 -21.78 -11.29
N VAL A 506 -14.80 -20.88 -10.61
CA VAL A 506 -16.15 -21.17 -10.08
C VAL A 506 -17.17 -20.71 -11.11
N SER A 507 -18.13 -21.58 -11.46
CA SER A 507 -19.23 -21.21 -12.36
C SER A 507 -20.02 -20.05 -11.75
N GLY A 508 -19.95 -18.88 -12.36
CA GLY A 508 -20.53 -17.64 -11.83
C GLY A 508 -19.47 -16.69 -11.23
N GLU A 509 -18.22 -16.75 -11.67
CA GLU A 509 -17.24 -15.69 -11.37
C GLU A 509 -17.73 -14.38 -11.94
N VAL A 510 -18.13 -13.56 -11.00
CA VAL A 510 -18.65 -12.23 -11.17
C VAL A 510 -17.44 -11.28 -11.19
N ASP A 511 -17.44 -10.28 -12.03
CA ASP A 511 -16.43 -9.21 -11.99
C ASP A 511 -16.34 -8.63 -10.58
N ILE A 512 -15.22 -7.99 -10.22
CA ILE A 512 -15.05 -7.34 -8.90
C ILE A 512 -16.21 -6.38 -8.63
N GLU A 513 -16.72 -5.76 -9.67
CA GLU A 513 -17.89 -4.89 -9.65
C GLU A 513 -19.16 -5.63 -9.19
N ASP A 514 -19.32 -6.89 -9.58
CA ASP A 514 -20.47 -7.72 -9.25
C ASP A 514 -20.43 -8.32 -7.82
N LEU A 515 -19.27 -8.27 -7.15
CA LEU A 515 -19.11 -8.72 -5.75
C LEU A 515 -19.38 -7.60 -4.72
N ILE A 516 -19.44 -6.37 -5.19
CA ILE A 516 -19.78 -5.20 -4.38
C ILE A 516 -21.27 -4.95 -4.61
N PRO A 517 -22.11 -4.97 -3.58
CA PRO A 517 -23.52 -4.63 -3.77
C PRO A 517 -23.61 -3.24 -4.38
N GLU A 518 -24.47 -3.11 -5.39
CA GLU A 518 -24.80 -1.81 -5.96
C GLU A 518 -25.71 -1.06 -4.98
N GLU A 519 -25.12 -0.13 -4.27
CA GLU A 519 -25.77 0.65 -3.22
C GLU A 519 -25.58 2.13 -3.50
N ASP A 520 -26.59 2.92 -3.20
CA ASP A 520 -26.46 4.37 -3.22
C ASP A 520 -25.68 4.85 -2.00
N CYS A 521 -24.59 5.52 -2.24
CA CYS A 521 -23.68 6.04 -1.23
C CYS A 521 -23.63 7.57 -1.26
N VAL A 522 -23.62 8.18 -0.09
CA VAL A 522 -23.28 9.60 0.09
C VAL A 522 -21.77 9.72 0.16
N VAL A 523 -21.17 10.38 -0.80
CA VAL A 523 -19.75 10.74 -0.79
C VAL A 523 -19.59 12.14 -0.22
N THR A 524 -18.80 12.28 0.83
CA THR A 524 -18.53 13.54 1.54
C THR A 524 -17.06 13.90 1.38
N TYR A 525 -16.79 15.15 1.00
CA TYR A 525 -15.45 15.70 0.84
C TYR A 525 -15.29 17.00 1.63
N THR A 526 -14.21 17.16 2.38
CA THR A 526 -13.95 18.33 3.22
C THR A 526 -12.96 19.30 2.59
N ASN A 527 -12.98 20.56 3.06
CA ASN A 527 -12.10 21.63 2.59
C ASN A 527 -10.58 21.31 2.74
N ILE A 528 -10.21 20.55 3.78
CA ILE A 528 -8.80 20.10 4.00
C ILE A 528 -8.48 18.83 3.18
N GLY A 529 -9.47 18.27 2.47
CA GLY A 529 -9.25 17.14 1.57
C GLY A 529 -9.53 15.76 2.14
N TYR A 530 -10.31 15.63 3.20
CA TYR A 530 -10.78 14.32 3.67
C TYR A 530 -12.00 13.86 2.88
N ILE A 531 -12.02 12.58 2.48
CA ILE A 531 -13.10 11.96 1.73
C ILE A 531 -13.55 10.66 2.40
N LYS A 532 -14.86 10.41 2.38
CA LYS A 532 -15.47 9.15 2.81
C LYS A 532 -16.75 8.88 2.02
N ARG A 533 -17.18 7.62 1.99
CA ARG A 533 -18.52 7.21 1.54
C ARG A 533 -19.32 6.64 2.70
N GLN A 534 -20.64 6.76 2.62
CA GLN A 534 -21.59 6.27 3.62
C GLN A 534 -22.89 5.84 2.92
N PRO A 535 -23.63 4.83 3.41
CA PRO A 535 -24.96 4.51 2.92
C PRO A 535 -25.91 5.73 3.05
N VAL A 536 -26.78 5.92 2.08
CA VAL A 536 -27.74 7.03 2.06
C VAL A 536 -28.69 7.00 3.26
N GLU A 537 -29.05 5.83 3.74
CA GLU A 537 -29.94 5.57 4.87
C GLU A 537 -29.54 6.27 6.19
N LEU A 538 -28.28 6.65 6.32
CA LEU A 538 -27.77 7.35 7.50
C LEU A 538 -28.18 8.83 7.60
N TYR A 539 -28.85 9.42 6.57
CA TYR A 539 -29.20 10.85 6.50
C TYR A 539 -30.73 11.06 6.46
N ASN A 540 -31.38 11.11 7.62
CA ASN A 540 -32.83 11.33 7.75
C ASN A 540 -33.31 12.73 7.35
N ILE A 541 -34.53 12.85 6.87
CA ILE A 541 -35.17 14.10 6.44
C ILE A 541 -35.52 14.96 7.67
N GLN A 542 -35.27 16.29 7.61
CA GLN A 542 -35.61 17.26 8.64
C GLN A 542 -36.46 18.40 8.07
N LYS A 543 -37.28 19.03 8.94
CA LYS A 543 -38.09 20.20 8.53
C LYS A 543 -37.20 21.44 8.28
N ARG A 544 -37.60 22.28 7.32
CA ARG A 544 -36.94 23.57 7.01
C ARG A 544 -36.75 24.42 8.27
N GLY A 545 -35.56 24.99 8.49
CA GLY A 545 -35.22 25.83 9.64
C GLY A 545 -34.89 25.09 10.93
N GLY A 546 -34.71 23.75 10.89
CA GLY A 546 -34.22 22.96 12.02
C GLY A 546 -32.74 23.25 12.37
N LYS A 547 -32.29 22.77 13.52
CA LYS A 547 -30.89 22.92 13.99
C LYS A 547 -29.87 22.04 13.24
N GLY A 548 -30.32 21.03 12.45
CA GLY A 548 -29.45 20.11 11.71
C GLY A 548 -28.78 19.05 12.59
N VAL A 549 -28.08 18.12 11.94
CA VAL A 549 -27.31 17.05 12.58
C VAL A 549 -25.84 17.24 12.24
N SER A 550 -24.93 16.96 13.19
CA SER A 550 -23.49 16.97 12.92
C SER A 550 -23.11 15.79 12.01
N GLY A 551 -22.64 16.11 10.79
CA GLY A 551 -22.28 15.10 9.78
C GLY A 551 -20.87 14.54 9.94
N MET A 552 -20.01 15.16 10.77
CA MET A 552 -18.60 14.78 10.89
C MET A 552 -17.94 15.43 12.12
N LYS A 553 -17.03 14.71 12.80
CA LYS A 553 -16.14 15.31 13.81
C LYS A 553 -15.07 16.14 13.13
N GLN A 554 -15.09 17.46 13.30
CA GLN A 554 -14.19 18.41 12.65
C GLN A 554 -13.00 18.83 13.54
N ARG A 555 -11.93 19.32 12.92
CA ARG A 555 -10.94 20.20 13.55
C ARG A 555 -11.46 21.64 13.42
N ASP A 556 -10.97 22.56 14.24
CA ASP A 556 -11.45 23.94 14.34
C ASP A 556 -11.47 24.75 13.03
N GLU A 557 -10.91 24.22 11.91
CA GLU A 557 -10.82 24.87 10.60
C GLU A 557 -11.32 24.01 9.41
N ASP A 558 -11.84 22.78 9.64
CA ASP A 558 -12.28 21.87 8.57
C ASP A 558 -13.82 21.85 8.46
N PHE A 559 -14.34 21.89 7.24
CA PHE A 559 -15.77 21.78 6.96
C PHE A 559 -16.04 20.97 5.69
N VAL A 560 -17.22 20.41 5.57
CA VAL A 560 -17.64 19.69 4.36
C VAL A 560 -17.83 20.69 3.22
N GLU A 561 -17.01 20.54 2.17
CA GLU A 561 -17.06 21.41 1.00
C GLU A 561 -18.00 20.86 -0.08
N ASN A 562 -18.00 19.53 -0.28
CA ASN A 562 -18.82 18.85 -1.28
C ASN A 562 -19.45 17.58 -0.71
N MET A 563 -20.70 17.34 -1.13
CA MET A 563 -21.46 16.12 -0.85
C MET A 563 -22.32 15.77 -2.05
N PHE A 564 -22.37 14.49 -2.44
CA PHE A 564 -23.23 14.00 -3.53
C PHE A 564 -23.54 12.53 -3.34
N ILE A 565 -24.58 12.05 -4.01
CA ILE A 565 -24.98 10.65 -4.05
C ILE A 565 -24.42 10.02 -5.31
N SER A 566 -23.93 8.80 -5.20
CA SER A 566 -23.40 8.00 -6.30
C SER A 566 -23.62 6.52 -6.02
N SER A 567 -23.94 5.72 -7.07
CA SER A 567 -23.88 4.27 -6.95
C SER A 567 -22.42 3.83 -6.64
N SER A 568 -22.28 2.78 -5.84
CA SER A 568 -20.98 2.18 -5.52
C SER A 568 -20.15 1.84 -6.78
N HIS A 569 -20.79 1.55 -7.91
CA HIS A 569 -20.17 1.14 -9.18
C HIS A 569 -19.83 2.31 -10.13
N GLU A 570 -20.27 3.54 -9.85
CA GLU A 570 -20.00 4.69 -10.71
C GLU A 570 -18.53 5.15 -10.66
N ASN A 571 -18.07 5.74 -11.77
CA ASN A 571 -16.81 6.46 -11.80
C ASN A 571 -16.99 7.86 -11.24
N ILE A 572 -16.16 8.24 -10.27
CA ILE A 572 -16.09 9.59 -9.74
C ILE A 572 -14.93 10.32 -10.41
N LEU A 573 -15.25 11.39 -11.10
CA LEU A 573 -14.27 12.28 -11.74
C LEU A 573 -14.01 13.47 -10.82
N PHE A 574 -12.75 13.67 -10.46
CA PHE A 574 -12.28 14.79 -9.65
C PHE A 574 -11.63 15.82 -10.56
N ILE A 575 -12.12 17.04 -10.58
CA ILE A 575 -11.48 18.16 -11.25
C ILE A 575 -10.82 19.07 -10.22
N THR A 576 -9.55 19.42 -10.43
CA THR A 576 -8.79 20.23 -9.47
C THR A 576 -8.79 21.71 -9.84
N ASN A 577 -8.47 22.56 -8.87
CA ASN A 577 -8.30 24.01 -9.07
C ASN A 577 -7.27 24.34 -10.17
N GLN A 578 -6.29 23.47 -10.41
CA GLN A 578 -5.28 23.62 -11.46
C GLN A 578 -5.74 23.11 -12.83
N GLY A 579 -6.97 22.59 -12.95
CA GLY A 579 -7.56 22.11 -14.19
C GLY A 579 -7.11 20.71 -14.63
N ASN A 580 -6.67 19.87 -13.70
CA ASN A 580 -6.40 18.44 -13.91
C ASN A 580 -7.60 17.60 -13.50
N MET A 581 -7.80 16.47 -14.15
CA MET A 581 -8.87 15.51 -13.88
C MET A 581 -8.27 14.20 -13.40
N TYR A 582 -8.86 13.61 -12.35
CA TYR A 582 -8.54 12.29 -11.80
C TYR A 582 -9.79 11.43 -11.76
N ARG A 583 -9.65 10.11 -11.69
CA ARG A 583 -10.75 9.16 -11.66
C ARG A 583 -10.55 8.10 -10.58
N LEU A 584 -11.62 7.80 -9.83
CA LEU A 584 -11.76 6.65 -8.95
C LEU A 584 -13.14 6.02 -9.15
N LYS A 585 -13.27 4.73 -8.87
CA LYS A 585 -14.58 4.09 -8.66
C LYS A 585 -15.11 4.46 -7.28
N CYS A 586 -16.43 4.59 -7.12
CA CYS A 586 -17.03 4.98 -5.83
C CYS A 586 -16.66 3.99 -4.71
N TYR A 587 -16.62 2.69 -4.99
CA TYR A 587 -16.21 1.66 -4.02
C TYR A 587 -14.73 1.75 -3.58
N GLU A 588 -13.85 2.41 -4.33
CA GLU A 588 -12.46 2.66 -3.92
C GLU A 588 -12.35 3.71 -2.81
N ILE A 589 -13.40 4.50 -2.59
CA ILE A 589 -13.45 5.47 -1.48
C ILE A 589 -13.77 4.71 -0.18
N PRO A 590 -12.98 4.87 0.90
CA PRO A 590 -13.20 4.18 2.16
C PRO A 590 -14.56 4.52 2.77
N GLU A 591 -15.25 3.48 3.26
CA GLU A 591 -16.45 3.63 4.05
C GLU A 591 -16.12 4.20 5.44
N GLY A 592 -16.96 5.12 5.92
CA GLY A 592 -16.75 5.79 7.20
C GLY A 592 -18.02 5.88 8.03
N SER A 593 -17.93 5.82 9.36
CA SER A 593 -19.05 6.12 10.26
C SER A 593 -19.44 7.62 10.20
N LYS A 594 -20.62 7.98 10.70
CA LYS A 594 -21.06 9.41 10.78
C LYS A 594 -20.01 10.33 11.38
N GLN A 595 -19.33 9.89 12.41
CA GLN A 595 -18.34 10.69 13.15
C GLN A 595 -16.90 10.55 12.65
N SER A 596 -16.61 9.63 11.70
CA SER A 596 -15.26 9.47 11.17
C SER A 596 -14.90 10.61 10.22
N ARG A 597 -13.62 10.96 10.17
CA ARG A 597 -13.08 11.99 9.24
C ARG A 597 -12.93 11.47 7.81
N GLY A 598 -12.91 10.16 7.59
CA GLY A 598 -12.55 9.56 6.32
C GLY A 598 -11.03 9.55 6.09
N MET A 599 -10.64 9.40 4.83
CA MET A 599 -9.24 9.35 4.38
C MET A 599 -8.87 10.64 3.63
N ASN A 600 -7.64 11.10 3.78
CA ASN A 600 -7.18 12.25 3.00
C ASN A 600 -7.04 11.85 1.52
N ILE A 601 -7.59 12.67 0.62
CA ILE A 601 -7.66 12.42 -0.83
C ILE A 601 -6.28 12.24 -1.47
N VAL A 602 -5.21 12.84 -0.91
CA VAL A 602 -3.84 12.68 -1.39
C VAL A 602 -3.33 11.24 -1.25
N ASN A 603 -3.97 10.43 -0.40
CA ASN A 603 -3.67 9.00 -0.27
C ASN A 603 -4.36 8.14 -1.35
N LEU A 604 -5.35 8.71 -2.04
CA LEU A 604 -6.09 8.05 -3.11
C LEU A 604 -5.69 8.57 -4.49
N LEU A 605 -5.38 9.87 -4.60
CA LEU A 605 -5.00 10.56 -5.84
C LEU A 605 -3.59 11.15 -5.71
N GLN A 606 -2.80 11.06 -6.77
CA GLN A 606 -1.48 11.67 -6.83
C GLN A 606 -1.58 13.17 -7.19
N LEU A 607 -2.02 13.99 -6.22
CA LEU A 607 -2.15 15.43 -6.41
C LEU A 607 -0.77 16.12 -6.37
N ASN A 608 -0.60 17.17 -7.19
CA ASN A 608 0.58 18.01 -7.16
C ASN A 608 0.57 18.97 -5.97
N GLU A 609 1.68 19.61 -5.67
CA GLU A 609 1.78 20.58 -4.58
C GLU A 609 0.84 21.78 -4.83
N GLY A 610 0.04 22.14 -3.82
CA GLY A 610 -0.99 23.19 -3.92
C GLY A 610 -2.22 22.84 -4.74
N GLU A 611 -2.35 21.60 -5.21
CA GLU A 611 -3.51 21.12 -5.95
C GLU A 611 -4.60 20.63 -5.00
N ARG A 612 -5.85 21.10 -5.21
CA ARG A 612 -7.03 20.71 -4.44
C ARG A 612 -8.20 20.40 -5.37
N VAL A 613 -9.09 19.54 -4.94
CA VAL A 613 -10.30 19.19 -5.70
C VAL A 613 -11.26 20.39 -5.67
N ALA A 614 -11.67 20.86 -6.85
CA ALA A 614 -12.60 21.99 -7.02
C ALA A 614 -14.02 21.53 -7.33
N ALA A 615 -14.20 20.39 -8.00
CA ALA A 615 -15.50 19.80 -8.27
C ALA A 615 -15.37 18.28 -8.43
N MET A 616 -16.47 17.58 -8.15
CA MET A 616 -16.62 16.14 -8.34
C MET A 616 -17.88 15.86 -9.15
N MET A 617 -17.85 14.83 -9.98
CA MET A 617 -18.96 14.39 -10.80
C MET A 617 -18.92 12.88 -11.01
N THR A 618 -20.08 12.28 -11.21
CA THR A 618 -20.23 10.84 -11.42
C THR A 618 -20.56 10.52 -12.86
N THR A 619 -20.09 9.40 -13.35
CA THR A 619 -20.47 8.83 -14.64
C THR A 619 -20.37 7.31 -14.63
N HIS A 620 -21.33 6.66 -15.26
CA HIS A 620 -21.26 5.21 -15.45
C HIS A 620 -20.29 4.86 -16.60
N ASP A 621 -20.30 5.64 -17.67
CA ASP A 621 -19.56 5.40 -18.91
C ASP A 621 -18.93 6.68 -19.49
N PHE A 622 -18.14 6.52 -20.57
CA PHE A 622 -17.46 7.60 -21.31
C PHE A 622 -17.91 7.62 -22.78
N GLU A 623 -19.21 7.78 -23.00
CA GLU A 623 -19.80 7.84 -24.34
C GLU A 623 -19.52 9.16 -25.08
N ASP A 624 -19.51 9.10 -26.42
CA ASP A 624 -19.23 10.26 -27.29
C ASP A 624 -20.37 11.31 -27.30
N ASN A 625 -21.56 10.96 -26.84
CA ASN A 625 -22.72 11.84 -26.72
C ASN A 625 -22.74 12.66 -25.42
N LYS A 626 -21.84 12.45 -24.49
CA LYS A 626 -21.73 13.17 -23.22
C LYS A 626 -20.59 14.20 -23.28
N TYR A 627 -20.81 15.33 -22.61
CA TYR A 627 -19.85 16.42 -22.58
C TYR A 627 -19.49 16.81 -21.16
N PHE A 628 -18.21 17.08 -20.97
CA PHE A 628 -17.68 17.72 -19.79
C PHE A 628 -17.73 19.24 -19.97
N ILE A 629 -18.43 19.93 -19.07
CA ILE A 629 -18.50 21.40 -19.00
C ILE A 629 -17.73 21.84 -17.76
N CYS A 630 -16.87 22.82 -17.89
CA CYS A 630 -16.28 23.53 -16.75
C CYS A 630 -16.41 25.05 -16.93
N VAL A 631 -16.64 25.74 -15.80
CA VAL A 631 -16.72 27.20 -15.73
C VAL A 631 -15.72 27.70 -14.70
N THR A 632 -14.93 28.72 -15.06
CA THR A 632 -13.88 29.27 -14.19
C THR A 632 -14.40 30.51 -13.43
N LYS A 633 -13.71 30.87 -12.35
CA LYS A 633 -13.98 32.07 -11.55
C LYS A 633 -13.93 33.35 -12.40
N ASN A 634 -13.05 33.40 -13.39
CA ASN A 634 -12.95 34.55 -14.32
C ASN A 634 -14.00 34.52 -15.43
N GLY A 635 -15.02 33.65 -15.33
CA GLY A 635 -16.15 33.62 -16.26
C GLY A 635 -15.87 33.04 -17.62
N ILE A 636 -14.93 32.07 -17.70
CA ILE A 636 -14.65 31.28 -18.90
C ILE A 636 -15.42 29.96 -18.81
N VAL A 637 -16.00 29.51 -19.92
CA VAL A 637 -16.66 28.21 -20.05
C VAL A 637 -15.95 27.37 -21.11
N LYS A 638 -15.84 26.07 -20.86
CA LYS A 638 -15.30 25.10 -21.80
C LYS A 638 -16.21 23.89 -21.88
N ARG A 639 -16.38 23.36 -23.11
CA ARG A 639 -17.10 22.11 -23.41
C ARG A 639 -16.15 21.16 -24.11
N THR A 640 -16.07 19.90 -23.67
CA THR A 640 -15.19 18.85 -24.21
C THR A 640 -15.96 17.52 -24.23
N ASN A 641 -15.79 16.70 -25.27
CA ASN A 641 -16.39 15.37 -25.30
C ASN A 641 -15.86 14.52 -24.14
N LEU A 642 -16.76 13.82 -23.43
CA LEU A 642 -16.39 13.00 -22.27
C LEU A 642 -15.48 11.82 -22.64
N SER A 643 -15.59 11.29 -23.85
CA SER A 643 -14.75 10.22 -24.40
C SER A 643 -13.25 10.58 -24.43
N GLU A 644 -12.88 11.89 -24.51
CA GLU A 644 -11.49 12.31 -24.41
C GLU A 644 -10.87 12.04 -23.03
N TYR A 645 -11.70 11.72 -22.01
CA TYR A 645 -11.27 11.42 -20.64
C TYR A 645 -11.38 9.93 -20.28
N ARG A 646 -11.64 9.03 -21.24
CA ARG A 646 -11.73 7.57 -21.02
C ARG A 646 -10.46 7.01 -20.34
N ASN A 647 -9.29 7.51 -20.70
CA ASN A 647 -7.98 7.05 -20.25
C ASN A 647 -7.36 7.99 -19.20
N VAL A 648 -8.14 8.41 -18.19
CA VAL A 648 -7.59 9.15 -17.04
C VAL A 648 -6.77 8.22 -16.16
N ARG A 649 -5.48 8.53 -15.98
CA ARG A 649 -4.54 7.76 -15.15
C ARG A 649 -4.54 8.27 -13.70
N LYS A 650 -4.02 7.48 -12.74
CA LYS A 650 -3.85 7.91 -11.32
C LYS A 650 -2.97 9.15 -11.16
N LYS A 651 -2.09 9.46 -12.12
CA LYS A 651 -1.27 10.70 -12.18
C LYS A 651 -2.06 11.93 -12.62
N GLY A 652 -3.35 11.77 -12.91
CA GLY A 652 -4.20 12.83 -13.44
C GLY A 652 -3.97 13.10 -14.94
N LEU A 653 -4.93 13.80 -15.52
CA LEU A 653 -4.93 14.22 -16.92
C LEU A 653 -5.35 15.69 -16.99
N ARG A 654 -4.61 16.51 -17.77
CA ARG A 654 -5.01 17.90 -17.95
C ARG A 654 -6.36 18.01 -18.68
N ALA A 655 -7.35 18.58 -17.98
CA ALA A 655 -8.71 18.75 -18.49
C ALA A 655 -8.94 20.12 -19.09
N VAL A 656 -8.30 21.17 -18.56
CA VAL A 656 -8.40 22.55 -19.07
C VAL A 656 -7.10 23.31 -18.80
N THR A 657 -6.72 24.21 -19.71
CA THR A 657 -5.61 25.15 -19.49
C THR A 657 -6.17 26.45 -18.93
N LEU A 658 -5.89 26.72 -17.66
CA LEU A 658 -6.31 27.93 -16.96
C LEU A 658 -5.39 29.12 -17.30
N ALA A 659 -5.92 30.34 -17.17
CA ALA A 659 -5.11 31.56 -17.14
C ALA A 659 -4.43 31.70 -15.78
N GLU A 660 -3.40 32.51 -15.68
CA GLU A 660 -2.70 32.80 -14.42
C GLU A 660 -3.67 33.41 -13.40
N GLY A 661 -3.74 32.83 -12.20
CA GLY A 661 -4.64 33.27 -11.13
C GLY A 661 -6.11 32.89 -11.31
N ASP A 662 -6.51 32.11 -12.35
CA ASP A 662 -7.86 31.61 -12.52
C ASP A 662 -8.02 30.21 -11.89
N GLU A 663 -9.23 29.91 -11.42
CA GLU A 663 -9.57 28.63 -10.80
C GLU A 663 -10.91 28.11 -11.34
N ILE A 664 -11.13 26.81 -11.25
CA ILE A 664 -12.41 26.18 -11.58
C ILE A 664 -13.46 26.59 -10.51
N ALA A 665 -14.57 27.17 -10.94
CA ALA A 665 -15.69 27.50 -10.09
C ALA A 665 -16.78 26.40 -10.08
N SER A 666 -16.98 25.73 -11.21
CA SER A 666 -18.00 24.68 -11.33
C SER A 666 -17.66 23.74 -12.49
N ALA A 667 -18.00 22.45 -12.34
CA ALA A 667 -17.90 21.47 -13.42
C ALA A 667 -19.06 20.47 -13.31
N PHE A 668 -19.57 20.00 -14.46
CA PHE A 668 -20.67 19.04 -14.55
C PHE A 668 -20.70 18.38 -15.94
N LEU A 669 -21.47 17.30 -16.05
CA LEU A 669 -21.67 16.57 -17.30
C LEU A 669 -23.00 16.96 -17.95
N THR A 670 -23.03 17.00 -19.31
CA THR A 670 -24.23 17.28 -20.11
C THR A 670 -24.35 16.30 -21.27
N GLU A 671 -25.54 16.22 -21.87
CA GLU A 671 -25.82 15.35 -23.02
C GLU A 671 -25.98 16.12 -24.35
N GLY A 672 -25.69 17.43 -24.34
CA GLY A 672 -25.69 18.24 -25.57
C GLY A 672 -26.92 19.06 -25.84
N ASP A 673 -27.93 19.07 -24.98
CA ASP A 673 -29.25 19.66 -25.17
C ASP A 673 -29.72 20.58 -24.04
N CYS A 674 -28.82 21.00 -23.15
CA CYS A 674 -29.17 21.80 -22.01
C CYS A 674 -28.83 23.29 -22.13
N LYS A 675 -29.40 24.12 -21.25
CA LYS A 675 -29.00 25.48 -21.04
C LYS A 675 -28.05 25.56 -19.84
N ILE A 676 -27.06 26.45 -19.91
CA ILE A 676 -26.11 26.70 -18.83
C ILE A 676 -26.45 28.01 -18.16
N LEU A 677 -26.72 27.98 -16.85
CA LEU A 677 -26.94 29.16 -16.03
C LEU A 677 -25.71 29.39 -15.14
N THR A 678 -25.02 30.51 -15.34
CA THR A 678 -23.80 30.89 -14.58
C THR A 678 -24.15 32.10 -13.71
N ALA A 679 -23.78 32.06 -12.41
CA ALA A 679 -24.04 33.14 -11.45
C ALA A 679 -22.74 33.66 -10.81
N THR A 680 -22.77 34.97 -10.48
CA THR A 680 -21.67 35.66 -9.84
C THR A 680 -21.97 35.98 -8.36
N ARG A 681 -20.93 36.24 -7.59
CA ARG A 681 -21.03 36.60 -6.17
C ARG A 681 -21.88 37.85 -5.94
N ASN A 682 -21.71 38.86 -6.78
CA ASN A 682 -22.44 40.14 -6.66
C ASN A 682 -23.87 40.06 -7.23
N GLY A 683 -24.39 38.86 -7.48
CA GLY A 683 -25.77 38.59 -7.77
C GLY A 683 -26.18 38.84 -9.23
N ALA A 684 -25.25 38.74 -10.19
CA ALA A 684 -25.58 38.67 -11.62
C ALA A 684 -25.69 37.18 -12.05
N ALA A 685 -26.47 36.92 -13.12
CA ALA A 685 -26.50 35.61 -13.76
C ALA A 685 -26.80 35.71 -15.26
N ILE A 686 -26.27 34.78 -16.02
CA ILE A 686 -26.49 34.64 -17.46
C ILE A 686 -26.92 33.21 -17.79
N CYS A 687 -27.95 33.07 -18.61
CA CYS A 687 -28.43 31.80 -19.14
C CYS A 687 -28.16 31.75 -20.64
N PHE A 688 -27.47 30.76 -21.14
CA PHE A 688 -27.15 30.57 -22.56
C PHE A 688 -27.27 29.12 -22.96
N ASP A 689 -27.38 28.82 -24.26
CA ASP A 689 -27.43 27.47 -24.79
C ASP A 689 -26.03 26.86 -24.76
N GLU A 690 -25.92 25.60 -24.32
CA GLU A 690 -24.61 24.93 -24.28
C GLU A 690 -23.96 24.80 -25.66
N ASN A 691 -24.75 24.76 -26.74
CA ASN A 691 -24.28 24.70 -28.13
C ASN A 691 -23.64 26.02 -28.60
N ASP A 692 -23.86 27.14 -27.89
CA ASP A 692 -23.05 28.36 -28.07
C ASP A 692 -21.56 28.11 -27.74
N CYS A 693 -21.24 27.00 -27.02
CA CYS A 693 -19.91 26.55 -26.69
C CYS A 693 -19.60 25.34 -27.57
N ARG A 694 -18.87 25.55 -28.68
CA ARG A 694 -18.41 24.43 -29.51
C ARG A 694 -17.57 23.45 -28.70
N PRO A 695 -17.64 22.14 -28.96
CA PRO A 695 -16.70 21.18 -28.35
C PRO A 695 -15.25 21.55 -28.64
N MET A 696 -14.39 21.46 -27.63
CA MET A 696 -12.97 21.86 -27.70
C MET A 696 -12.11 20.76 -27.11
N SER A 697 -10.87 20.65 -27.62
CA SER A 697 -9.90 19.68 -27.10
C SER A 697 -9.52 19.98 -25.63
N ARG A 698 -9.00 18.98 -24.94
CA ARG A 698 -8.60 19.04 -23.51
C ARG A 698 -7.66 20.22 -23.19
N GLN A 699 -6.76 20.60 -24.09
CA GLN A 699 -5.78 21.65 -23.85
C GLN A 699 -6.29 23.07 -24.14
N ALA A 700 -7.52 23.24 -24.63
CA ALA A 700 -8.09 24.55 -24.89
C ALA A 700 -8.39 25.31 -23.60
N ARG A 701 -8.32 26.65 -23.64
CA ARG A 701 -8.63 27.56 -22.52
C ARG A 701 -10.13 27.77 -22.32
N GLY A 702 -10.95 27.59 -23.34
CA GLY A 702 -12.38 27.89 -23.29
C GLY A 702 -12.75 29.25 -23.92
N VAL A 703 -14.01 29.64 -23.71
CA VAL A 703 -14.61 30.89 -24.23
C VAL A 703 -15.32 31.63 -23.12
N LYS A 704 -15.59 32.95 -23.28
CA LYS A 704 -16.30 33.76 -22.30
C LYS A 704 -17.73 33.25 -22.10
N ALA A 705 -18.12 32.93 -20.85
CA ALA A 705 -19.46 32.64 -20.41
C ALA A 705 -20.20 33.91 -20.03
N ILE A 706 -19.62 34.74 -19.17
CA ILE A 706 -20.18 36.01 -18.65
C ILE A 706 -19.10 37.10 -18.66
N LYS A 707 -19.48 38.33 -18.88
CA LYS A 707 -18.62 39.51 -18.69
C LYS A 707 -18.77 39.97 -17.24
N LEU A 708 -17.71 39.79 -16.46
CA LEU A 708 -17.67 40.19 -15.06
C LEU A 708 -17.54 41.71 -14.92
N ARG A 709 -18.08 42.28 -13.84
CA ARG A 709 -17.83 43.64 -13.36
C ARG A 709 -16.60 43.64 -12.48
N ASP A 710 -16.09 44.83 -12.16
CA ASP A 710 -14.92 44.95 -11.29
C ASP A 710 -15.19 44.30 -9.92
N GLU A 711 -14.21 43.57 -9.41
CA GLU A 711 -14.22 42.80 -8.15
C GLU A 711 -15.32 41.72 -8.04
N ASP A 712 -15.93 41.27 -9.15
CA ASP A 712 -16.91 40.18 -9.17
C ASP A 712 -16.28 38.92 -9.74
N TYR A 713 -16.79 37.77 -9.31
CA TYR A 713 -16.36 36.46 -9.82
C TYR A 713 -17.51 35.46 -9.86
N VAL A 714 -17.35 34.41 -10.66
CA VAL A 714 -18.33 33.33 -10.77
C VAL A 714 -18.27 32.46 -9.54
N VAL A 715 -19.39 32.25 -8.85
CA VAL A 715 -19.52 31.37 -7.68
C VAL A 715 -20.07 29.99 -8.02
N GLY A 716 -20.67 29.84 -9.21
CA GLY A 716 -21.17 28.55 -9.65
C GLY A 716 -21.92 28.63 -10.98
N ALA A 717 -22.04 27.47 -11.59
CA ALA A 717 -22.85 27.26 -12.77
C ALA A 717 -23.68 25.98 -12.61
N THR A 718 -24.84 25.92 -13.26
CA THR A 718 -25.73 24.75 -13.24
C THR A 718 -26.30 24.48 -14.60
N LYS A 719 -26.60 23.21 -14.90
CA LYS A 719 -27.32 22.81 -16.11
C LYS A 719 -28.82 22.93 -15.89
N VAL A 720 -29.54 23.39 -16.90
CA VAL A 720 -30.98 23.48 -16.95
C VAL A 720 -31.49 22.60 -18.08
N PHE A 721 -32.11 21.48 -17.72
CA PHE A 721 -32.51 20.41 -18.66
C PHE A 721 -34.03 20.27 -18.76
N ASP A 722 -34.78 20.72 -17.74
CA ASP A 722 -36.26 20.63 -17.67
C ASP A 722 -36.88 22.00 -17.54
N PRO A 723 -37.87 22.36 -18.42
CA PRO A 723 -38.61 23.59 -18.29
C PRO A 723 -39.40 23.74 -16.98
N THR A 724 -39.80 22.64 -16.34
CA THR A 724 -40.53 22.62 -15.07
C THR A 724 -39.60 22.79 -13.87
N ALA A 725 -38.31 22.61 -14.05
CA ALA A 725 -37.32 22.78 -13.01
C ALA A 725 -37.27 24.21 -12.47
N THR A 726 -36.71 24.34 -11.28
CA THR A 726 -36.56 25.64 -10.61
C THR A 726 -35.10 25.87 -10.23
N ILE A 727 -34.76 27.15 -10.10
CA ILE A 727 -33.40 27.56 -9.73
C ILE A 727 -33.37 27.99 -8.28
N LEU A 728 -32.63 27.31 -7.46
CA LEU A 728 -32.28 27.70 -6.10
C LEU A 728 -31.00 28.55 -6.11
N THR A 729 -31.10 29.77 -5.56
CA THR A 729 -29.95 30.62 -5.25
C THR A 729 -29.83 30.76 -3.74
N VAL A 730 -28.66 30.53 -3.18
CA VAL A 730 -28.40 30.65 -1.74
C VAL A 730 -27.29 31.68 -1.50
N THR A 731 -27.38 32.42 -0.38
CA THR A 731 -26.35 33.36 0.09
C THR A 731 -25.55 32.75 1.25
N ASP A 732 -24.37 33.29 1.46
CA ASP A 732 -23.47 32.91 2.56
C ASP A 732 -24.06 33.13 3.96
N LYS A 733 -25.11 33.96 4.10
CA LYS A 733 -25.85 34.18 5.36
C LYS A 733 -27.13 33.33 5.51
N GLY A 734 -27.26 32.27 4.73
CA GLY A 734 -28.36 31.29 4.85
C GLY A 734 -29.71 31.80 4.35
N MET A 735 -29.73 32.84 3.50
CA MET A 735 -30.92 33.23 2.77
C MET A 735 -30.98 32.47 1.44
N GLY A 736 -32.16 31.99 1.05
CA GLY A 736 -32.36 31.24 -0.18
C GLY A 736 -33.59 31.65 -0.93
N ARG A 737 -33.59 31.49 -2.26
CA ARG A 737 -34.73 31.79 -3.13
C ARG A 737 -34.82 30.76 -4.26
N ARG A 738 -36.02 30.21 -4.45
CA ARG A 738 -36.39 29.31 -5.53
C ARG A 738 -37.17 30.09 -6.60
N CYS A 739 -36.71 30.12 -7.85
CA CYS A 739 -37.32 30.80 -8.99
C CYS A 739 -37.61 29.79 -10.11
N ALA A 740 -38.67 30.07 -10.92
CA ALA A 740 -38.87 29.32 -12.15
C ALA A 740 -37.73 29.61 -13.16
N VAL A 741 -37.36 28.61 -13.94
CA VAL A 741 -36.35 28.73 -15.00
C VAL A 741 -36.67 29.84 -15.99
N ASP A 742 -37.93 30.00 -16.36
CA ASP A 742 -38.43 31.03 -17.30
C ASP A 742 -38.16 32.48 -16.85
N SER A 743 -37.85 32.66 -15.57
CA SER A 743 -37.43 34.00 -15.07
C SER A 743 -36.04 34.38 -15.62
N TYR A 744 -35.29 33.48 -16.20
CA TYR A 744 -33.98 33.71 -16.77
C TYR A 744 -34.02 33.57 -18.30
N ARG A 745 -34.27 34.71 -18.98
CA ARG A 745 -34.28 34.70 -20.45
C ARG A 745 -32.98 34.17 -21.04
N LEU A 746 -33.08 33.41 -22.13
CA LEU A 746 -31.93 32.94 -22.89
C LEU A 746 -31.15 34.12 -23.50
N GLN A 747 -29.85 34.15 -23.40
CA GLN A 747 -28.96 35.17 -23.91
C GLN A 747 -27.78 34.50 -24.63
N ARG A 748 -27.10 35.24 -25.51
CA ARG A 748 -25.81 34.76 -26.00
C ARG A 748 -24.74 34.84 -24.90
N ARG A 749 -23.86 33.86 -24.83
CA ARG A 749 -22.74 33.84 -23.87
C ARG A 749 -21.87 35.10 -23.96
N GLY A 750 -21.14 35.45 -22.88
CA GLY A 750 -20.23 36.59 -22.81
C GLY A 750 -20.87 37.95 -22.60
N GLY A 751 -22.21 38.01 -22.35
CA GLY A 751 -22.94 39.20 -21.94
C GLY A 751 -22.75 39.54 -20.45
N LEU A 752 -23.31 40.70 -20.01
CA LEU A 752 -23.33 41.17 -18.62
C LEU A 752 -24.31 40.40 -17.73
N GLY A 753 -25.17 39.56 -18.32
CA GLY A 753 -26.23 38.84 -17.61
C GLY A 753 -27.37 39.69 -17.07
N LEU A 754 -28.17 39.09 -16.21
CA LEU A 754 -29.34 39.69 -15.56
C LEU A 754 -29.09 39.75 -14.05
N LYS A 755 -29.76 40.65 -13.33
CA LYS A 755 -29.78 40.68 -11.87
C LYS A 755 -30.44 39.40 -11.35
N ASN A 756 -29.67 38.56 -10.68
CA ASN A 756 -30.14 37.31 -10.08
C ASN A 756 -30.59 37.55 -8.64
N TYR A 757 -29.76 38.08 -7.77
CA TYR A 757 -30.06 38.30 -6.35
C TYR A 757 -29.69 39.68 -5.91
N LYS A 758 -30.40 40.24 -4.90
CA LYS A 758 -30.05 41.51 -4.29
C LYS A 758 -29.13 41.22 -3.09
N VAL A 759 -27.84 41.34 -3.32
CA VAL A 759 -26.81 41.12 -2.29
C VAL A 759 -26.58 42.37 -1.43
N GLY A 760 -25.94 42.20 -0.28
CA GLY A 760 -25.58 43.27 0.65
C GLY A 760 -25.26 42.70 2.03
N ASP A 761 -24.70 43.51 2.93
CA ASP A 761 -24.19 43.04 4.22
C ASP A 761 -25.22 42.35 5.12
N GLU A 762 -26.49 42.76 5.02
CA GLU A 762 -27.59 42.12 5.78
C GLU A 762 -28.00 40.76 5.20
N LYS A 763 -27.98 40.59 3.88
CA LYS A 763 -28.51 39.42 3.16
C LYS A 763 -27.41 38.44 2.75
N GLY A 764 -26.17 38.86 2.87
CA GLY A 764 -24.99 38.12 2.38
C GLY A 764 -24.79 38.23 0.85
N TYR A 765 -23.78 37.55 0.38
CA TYR A 765 -23.43 37.45 -1.04
C TYR A 765 -23.78 36.04 -1.56
N VAL A 766 -24.01 35.92 -2.85
CA VAL A 766 -24.36 34.62 -3.44
C VAL A 766 -23.17 33.65 -3.25
N CYS A 767 -23.45 32.50 -2.62
CA CYS A 767 -22.44 31.41 -2.46
C CYS A 767 -22.65 30.30 -3.49
N GLY A 768 -23.82 30.19 -4.14
CA GLY A 768 -24.01 29.21 -5.20
C GLY A 768 -25.42 29.18 -5.79
N ILE A 769 -25.58 28.44 -6.87
CA ILE A 769 -26.86 28.14 -7.54
C ILE A 769 -26.97 26.65 -7.87
N ARG A 770 -28.22 26.13 -7.88
CA ARG A 770 -28.52 24.75 -8.31
C ARG A 770 -29.88 24.70 -9.00
N THR A 771 -29.99 23.80 -9.99
CA THR A 771 -31.27 23.45 -10.60
C THR A 771 -31.93 22.37 -9.77
N LEU A 772 -33.23 22.55 -9.42
CA LEU A 772 -34.02 21.60 -8.65
C LEU A 772 -35.19 21.10 -9.50
N GLY A 773 -35.39 19.79 -9.50
CA GLY A 773 -36.60 19.13 -9.95
C GLY A 773 -37.77 19.35 -8.97
N PRO A 774 -38.98 18.90 -9.35
CA PRO A 774 -40.18 19.04 -8.49
C PRO A 774 -40.03 18.22 -7.18
N ASP A 775 -39.41 17.05 -7.22
CA ASP A 775 -39.33 16.09 -6.12
C ASP A 775 -37.91 15.96 -5.53
N ASP A 776 -37.07 16.97 -5.75
CA ASP A 776 -35.73 16.99 -5.18
C ASP A 776 -35.73 17.44 -3.71
N ASP A 777 -34.78 16.88 -2.95
CA ASP A 777 -34.38 17.37 -1.63
C ASP A 777 -33.13 18.24 -1.76
N VAL A 778 -33.01 19.20 -0.83
CA VAL A 778 -31.85 20.10 -0.74
C VAL A 778 -31.08 19.81 0.54
N ILE A 779 -29.78 19.63 0.42
CA ILE A 779 -28.86 19.49 1.57
C ILE A 779 -27.97 20.74 1.61
N LEU A 780 -28.04 21.51 2.72
CA LEU A 780 -27.17 22.64 3.00
C LEU A 780 -26.17 22.30 4.09
N ILE A 781 -24.98 22.84 3.95
CA ILE A 781 -23.85 22.61 4.85
C ILE A 781 -23.28 23.97 5.27
N SER A 782 -23.11 24.18 6.58
CA SER A 782 -22.48 25.36 7.14
C SER A 782 -20.99 25.16 7.42
N THR A 783 -20.26 26.25 7.61
CA THR A 783 -18.82 26.23 7.94
C THR A 783 -18.51 25.60 9.30
N ASP A 784 -19.49 25.57 10.21
CA ASP A 784 -19.45 24.90 11.51
C ASP A 784 -19.92 23.43 11.45
N GLY A 785 -20.11 22.87 10.24
CA GLY A 785 -20.39 21.45 10.00
C GLY A 785 -21.82 21.03 10.21
N ILE A 786 -22.74 21.95 10.41
CA ILE A 786 -24.16 21.64 10.53
C ILE A 786 -24.73 21.34 9.15
N ILE A 787 -25.48 20.24 9.04
CA ILE A 787 -26.13 19.79 7.80
C ILE A 787 -27.63 19.81 7.98
N ILE A 788 -28.35 20.40 7.02
CA ILE A 788 -29.82 20.41 6.96
C ILE A 788 -30.27 19.81 5.64
N ARG A 789 -31.22 18.87 5.67
CA ARG A 789 -31.93 18.32 4.49
C ARG A 789 -33.40 18.74 4.56
N PHE A 790 -33.94 19.26 3.49
CA PHE A 790 -35.38 19.62 3.38
C PHE A 790 -35.86 19.43 1.94
N ARG A 791 -37.17 19.23 1.75
CA ARG A 791 -37.80 19.10 0.43
C ARG A 791 -37.79 20.42 -0.35
N ALA A 792 -37.46 20.38 -1.65
CA ALA A 792 -37.52 21.56 -2.50
C ALA A 792 -38.92 22.21 -2.49
N ASN A 793 -39.98 21.38 -2.41
CA ASN A 793 -41.37 21.84 -2.40
C ASN A 793 -41.74 22.58 -1.11
N ASP A 794 -41.00 22.50 -0.02
CA ASP A 794 -41.19 23.32 1.18
C ASP A 794 -40.88 24.82 0.93
N MET A 795 -40.17 25.10 -0.17
CA MET A 795 -39.89 26.46 -0.61
C MET A 795 -40.83 26.84 -1.78
N ARG A 796 -41.71 27.79 -1.56
CA ARG A 796 -42.52 28.31 -2.66
C ARG A 796 -41.67 28.94 -3.76
N VAL A 797 -42.09 28.77 -5.01
CA VAL A 797 -41.49 29.47 -6.16
C VAL A 797 -41.79 30.96 -6.08
N MET A 798 -40.77 31.80 -6.23
CA MET A 798 -40.84 33.26 -6.13
C MET A 798 -40.26 33.93 -7.37
N GLY A 799 -40.69 35.16 -7.62
CA GLY A 799 -40.12 35.97 -8.69
C GLY A 799 -38.65 36.35 -8.43
N ARG A 800 -37.88 36.56 -9.49
CA ARG A 800 -36.44 36.88 -9.44
C ARG A 800 -36.07 38.14 -8.64
N SER A 801 -37.00 39.09 -8.45
CA SER A 801 -36.82 40.30 -7.64
C SER A 801 -37.12 40.13 -6.16
N ALA A 802 -37.70 38.99 -5.74
CA ALA A 802 -38.03 38.72 -4.34
C ALA A 802 -36.76 38.57 -3.47
N THR A 803 -36.93 38.89 -2.19
CA THR A 803 -35.83 38.87 -1.20
C THR A 803 -35.42 37.44 -0.82
N GLY A 804 -36.31 36.46 -1.01
CA GLY A 804 -36.10 35.07 -0.57
C GLY A 804 -36.53 34.83 0.88
N VAL A 805 -36.25 33.63 1.37
CA VAL A 805 -36.55 33.15 2.73
C VAL A 805 -35.29 32.62 3.41
N ARG A 806 -35.33 32.57 4.73
CA ARG A 806 -34.23 31.94 5.48
C ARG A 806 -34.32 30.42 5.33
N VAL A 807 -33.29 29.80 4.74
CA VAL A 807 -33.22 28.35 4.49
C VAL A 807 -32.40 27.66 5.56
N MET A 808 -31.51 28.38 6.23
CA MET A 808 -30.68 27.85 7.34
C MET A 808 -30.50 28.94 8.41
N ARG A 809 -30.61 28.56 9.69
CA ARG A 809 -30.20 29.41 10.79
C ARG A 809 -28.75 29.23 11.09
N LEU A 810 -27.96 30.27 11.06
CA LEU A 810 -26.50 30.24 11.28
C LEU A 810 -26.14 30.99 12.56
N GLY A 811 -25.08 30.63 13.22
CA GLY A 811 -24.44 31.38 14.28
C GLY A 811 -23.82 32.70 13.76
N GLU A 812 -23.36 33.58 14.66
CA GLU A 812 -22.88 34.93 14.29
C GLU A 812 -21.67 34.90 13.34
N GLU A 813 -20.75 33.93 13.48
CA GLU A 813 -19.57 33.76 12.61
C GLU A 813 -19.74 32.70 11.54
N SER A 814 -20.82 31.91 11.61
CA SER A 814 -21.07 30.80 10.67
C SER A 814 -21.61 31.27 9.32
N ARG A 815 -21.25 30.57 8.26
CA ARG A 815 -21.72 30.84 6.87
C ARG A 815 -22.13 29.53 6.19
N VAL A 816 -22.93 29.62 5.14
CA VAL A 816 -23.19 28.49 4.26
C VAL A 816 -21.94 28.22 3.46
N ALA A 817 -21.37 27.01 3.63
CA ALA A 817 -20.18 26.56 2.93
C ALA A 817 -20.52 26.00 1.55
N SER A 818 -21.54 25.11 1.48
CA SER A 818 -21.94 24.45 0.25
C SER A 818 -23.40 23.98 0.34
N PHE A 819 -24.01 23.67 -0.82
CA PHE A 819 -25.27 22.94 -0.87
C PHE A 819 -25.39 22.09 -2.14
N THR A 820 -26.15 20.99 -2.03
CA THR A 820 -26.38 20.04 -3.11
C THR A 820 -27.84 19.62 -3.16
N ARG A 821 -28.23 18.93 -4.23
CA ARG A 821 -29.54 18.29 -4.40
C ARG A 821 -29.43 16.78 -4.34
N THR A 822 -30.51 16.11 -3.92
CA THR A 822 -30.67 14.66 -4.00
C THR A 822 -32.10 14.33 -4.44
N GLN A 823 -32.32 13.15 -5.02
CA GLN A 823 -33.69 12.69 -5.31
C GLN A 823 -34.37 12.33 -3.98
N HIS A 824 -35.68 12.54 -3.95
CA HIS A 824 -36.52 12.12 -2.84
C HIS A 824 -36.81 10.61 -2.97
N ASP A 825 -36.71 9.88 -1.87
CA ASP A 825 -37.06 8.45 -1.82
C ASP A 825 -38.45 8.30 -1.14
N ASP A 826 -39.45 7.85 -1.91
CA ASP A 826 -40.84 7.67 -1.41
C ASP A 826 -40.97 6.44 -0.48
N SER A 827 -39.98 5.58 -0.35
CA SER A 827 -40.02 4.42 0.53
C SER A 827 -39.97 4.74 2.04
N GLU A 828 -39.63 5.97 2.43
CA GLU A 828 -39.55 6.45 3.81
C GLU A 828 -40.88 7.04 4.37
N SER A 829 -42.03 6.91 3.69
CA SER A 829 -43.27 7.60 4.07
C SER A 829 -44.22 6.81 4.99
N THR A 830 -43.80 5.77 5.71
CA THR A 830 -44.68 5.02 6.65
C THR A 830 -44.02 4.74 8.00
N GLU A 831 -43.62 5.80 8.72
CA GLU A 831 -43.66 5.79 10.21
C GLU A 831 -44.27 7.13 10.68
N GLU A 832 -45.56 7.06 11.07
CA GLU A 832 -46.22 8.14 11.81
C GLU A 832 -45.50 8.34 13.13
N ILE A 833 -44.70 9.39 13.24
CA ILE A 833 -44.17 9.86 14.51
C ILE A 833 -45.33 10.50 15.27
N GLU A 834 -45.78 9.80 16.34
CA GLU A 834 -46.69 10.36 17.34
C GLU A 834 -46.17 11.75 17.77
N ASN A 835 -47.13 12.70 17.79
CA ASN A 835 -46.92 14.08 18.26
C ASN A 835 -46.50 14.05 19.73
N VAL A 836 -45.22 14.15 20.01
CA VAL A 836 -44.72 14.46 21.36
C VAL A 836 -45.05 15.97 21.60
N SER A 837 -45.84 16.22 22.63
CA SER A 837 -46.28 17.58 22.99
C SER A 837 -45.09 18.41 23.53
N ASP A 838 -45.12 19.73 23.33
CA ASP A 838 -44.09 20.66 23.85
C ASP A 838 -43.85 20.51 25.38
N GLU A 839 -44.80 19.92 26.12
CA GLU A 839 -44.66 19.65 27.56
C GLU A 839 -43.74 18.44 27.86
N GLU A 840 -43.68 17.41 27.00
CA GLU A 840 -42.80 16.28 27.15
C GLU A 840 -41.33 16.61 26.79
N ILE A 841 -41.12 17.58 25.88
CA ILE A 841 -39.79 18.10 25.55
C ILE A 841 -39.18 18.90 26.69
N GLN A 842 -40.05 19.61 27.45
CA GLN A 842 -39.65 20.37 28.66
C GLN A 842 -39.40 19.47 29.85
N ALA A 843 -40.06 18.33 29.92
CA ALA A 843 -39.82 17.33 30.98
C ALA A 843 -38.45 16.60 30.76
N SER A 844 -38.11 16.22 29.52
CA SER A 844 -36.83 15.58 29.23
C SER A 844 -35.61 16.51 29.39
N LEU A 845 -35.80 17.83 29.17
CA LEU A 845 -34.76 18.83 29.42
C LEU A 845 -34.52 19.12 30.90
N ASN A 846 -35.50 18.79 31.77
CA ASN A 846 -35.39 18.92 33.23
C ASN A 846 -34.82 17.64 33.87
N GLU A 847 -35.00 16.47 33.24
CA GLU A 847 -34.34 15.22 33.70
C GLU A 847 -32.83 15.22 33.42
N ASP A 848 -32.41 15.71 32.23
CA ASP A 848 -30.97 15.86 31.93
C ASP A 848 -30.25 16.91 32.81
N ALA A 849 -31.02 17.90 33.35
CA ALA A 849 -30.46 18.90 34.29
C ALA A 849 -30.35 18.38 35.73
N SER A 850 -31.08 17.31 36.14
CA SER A 850 -31.01 16.70 37.47
C SER A 850 -29.92 15.60 37.53
N GLU A 851 -29.55 14.92 36.43
CA GLU A 851 -28.46 13.95 36.41
C GLU A 851 -27.06 14.57 36.46
N VAL A 852 -26.90 15.86 36.19
CA VAL A 852 -25.59 16.55 36.21
C VAL A 852 -25.25 17.11 37.60
N ILE A 853 -26.17 17.07 38.59
CA ILE A 853 -25.96 17.64 39.94
C ILE A 853 -25.72 16.56 41.02
N GLU A 854 -25.85 15.24 40.73
CA GLU A 854 -25.67 14.18 41.72
C GLU A 854 -24.36 13.39 41.63
N SER A 855 -23.32 13.87 40.98
CA SER A 855 -22.02 13.19 40.92
C SER A 855 -20.86 13.88 41.65
N ASP A 856 -21.13 14.82 42.57
CA ASP A 856 -20.11 15.44 43.44
C ASP A 856 -20.51 15.43 44.91
N THR A 857 -20.59 14.25 45.54
CA THR A 857 -20.38 14.11 46.99
C THR A 857 -19.90 12.70 47.27
N ALA A 858 -18.63 12.57 47.63
CA ALA A 858 -18.08 11.41 48.26
C ALA A 858 -18.63 11.27 49.69
N PRO A 859 -18.84 10.07 50.20
CA PRO A 859 -18.71 9.81 51.62
C PRO A 859 -17.46 8.97 51.92
N ASP A 860 -16.64 9.51 52.83
CA ASP A 860 -15.80 8.74 53.72
C ASP A 860 -16.66 7.83 54.56
N ASP A 861 -16.24 6.66 54.84
CA ASP A 861 -15.99 6.00 56.12
C ASP A 861 -16.04 4.47 56.05
N ASP A 862 -14.92 3.93 56.46
CA ASP A 862 -14.72 2.75 57.34
C ASP A 862 -15.80 1.64 57.39
N ASN A 863 -15.41 0.42 56.99
CA ASN A 863 -15.34 -0.69 57.92
C ASN A 863 -14.62 -1.92 57.34
N ILE A 864 -13.54 -2.23 58.01
CA ILE A 864 -12.80 -3.49 57.95
C ILE A 864 -13.68 -4.54 58.65
N GLU A 865 -13.94 -5.67 58.04
CA GLU A 865 -14.13 -6.94 58.76
C GLU A 865 -13.42 -8.06 58.00
N ASP A 866 -12.44 -8.61 58.71
CA ASP A 866 -11.75 -9.87 58.51
C ASP A 866 -12.71 -11.05 58.25
N ASN A 867 -12.37 -11.90 57.32
CA ASN A 867 -12.56 -13.33 57.49
C ASN A 867 -11.43 -14.10 56.80
N ALA A 868 -10.48 -14.50 57.63
CA ALA A 868 -9.51 -15.52 57.35
C ALA A 868 -10.18 -16.91 57.47
N GLU A 869 -10.08 -17.73 56.47
CA GLU A 869 -10.11 -19.18 56.63
C GLU A 869 -8.96 -19.83 55.88
N ASN A 870 -8.11 -20.40 56.74
CA ASN A 870 -7.06 -21.38 56.49
C ASN A 870 -7.45 -22.50 55.52
N SER A 871 -6.52 -22.89 54.68
CA SER A 871 -6.24 -24.30 54.42
C SER A 871 -4.75 -24.51 54.15
N ASP A 872 -4.10 -25.05 55.18
CA ASP A 872 -2.80 -25.71 55.12
C ASP A 872 -2.73 -26.75 53.99
N VAL A 873 -1.68 -26.75 53.20
CA VAL A 873 -1.08 -27.96 52.60
C VAL A 873 0.42 -27.90 52.71
N LYS A 874 0.93 -28.87 53.39
CA LYS A 874 2.28 -29.20 53.78
C LYS A 874 3.29 -29.21 52.64
N SER A 875 4.44 -28.71 52.97
CA SER A 875 5.75 -29.06 52.40
C SER A 875 6.05 -30.53 52.58
N ASP A 876 6.54 -31.17 51.51
CA ASP A 876 7.40 -32.38 51.62
C ASP A 876 8.66 -32.17 50.82
N GLU A 877 9.75 -32.11 51.52
CA GLU A 877 11.12 -32.27 51.05
C GLU A 877 11.33 -33.75 50.76
N GLY A 878 12.10 -34.02 49.69
CA GLY A 878 12.56 -35.37 49.38
C GLY A 878 13.55 -35.37 48.23
N THR A 879 14.75 -35.07 48.55
CA THR A 879 16.06 -35.59 48.19
C THR A 879 16.18 -36.69 47.11
N GLU A 880 17.16 -36.45 46.20
CA GLU A 880 18.14 -37.44 45.58
C GLU A 880 17.62 -38.48 44.55
N GLU A 881 17.95 -38.32 43.29
CA GLU A 881 19.09 -38.84 42.49
C GLU A 881 19.15 -38.21 41.11
#